data_853c450b6166d31bb5b4e39561ed2153
#
_entry.id   853c450b6166d31bb5b4e39561ed2153
#
_cell.length_a   1.000
_cell.length_b   1.000
_cell.length_c   1.000
_cell.angle_alpha   90.00
_cell.angle_beta   90.00
_cell.angle_gamma   90.00
#
_symmetry.space_group_name_H-M   'P 1'
#
loop_
_entity.id
_entity.type
_entity.pdbx_description
1 polymer ?
#
loop_
_entity_poly.entity_id
_entity_poly.type
_entity_poly.pdbx_seq_one_letter_code
_entity_poly.pdbx_strand_id
1 'polypeptide(L)'
;MNPSESQQNLLANEARAPSVQSLSPPSDYSLGPVEKHFLLSAERGDCATVKRLLEENKDHPEILNINCVDPLNRSALIAAIENENVELIRLLLDLGIQVKDALLHAIKEEYVEAVEILLEWEEKIHEPGQPYSWEAVDRSSSNFTPDITPLILAAHKNNYEILKILLDRGATLPTPHDARCGCDECVTSSEQDSLRHSQARINAYRALTSPSLIALSSRDPLLTAFELSWELRRLSHMEQEFRFEYNEMREQTQNFATALLDHARTSLELEIMLNYNPHGENWEPGERQTLDRLKLAIKYKQKQFVAHPNVQQLLAAIWYDGLPGFRRKSMIGQFIEIGKLGAMFPVYSTIYMLSPTSPMGLFMKKPFVKFICHSSSYAFFLMLLGMASQRIEYLVIELFGNAWMHEILAGWKRRERGCIPGFVESGVIIYVISLVMGEMRSLWSDGLLEYISDLWNIVDFVQNMFYVIWVMLRVTAWIVVQREYWNGLDPWYPRDQWHAFDPMLLSEGAFAAGMIFSFLKLVHIFSVNPHLGPLQISLGRMIIDIIKFFFIYTLVLFAFGCGMNQLMWYYADLEKQKCYHMKDFPDLPDFDNQEKACSIWRRFANLFETSQSLFWASFGMVDLMSFDLTGIKSFTRFWALLMFGSYSVINVIVLLNMLIAMMSNSYQIISERADTEWKFARSHLWMSYFEDGDTVPPPFNMVPTGKTFNKIIKCGKTGRQTRSLIKKSREKAMARHDTVMRLLIRRYVTAEQRKRDEFGITEDDVMEIRQDISTLRYELIDILRQNGMRTPTLDKQDAALSGKKGRVMERRLQKDFQIGIVEGIVNAVIQSEKEPKDVFSQIAKAIGRKSSGSKKKDWNAMVRKNTLAKDPIGSTTEATMKQTRRSIRRHLQAQNSDLASLDPNRLVDYNPNLSEVSPTTRIAYAKFMIGRARPIPEQKDGGKCIFF
;
A
#
# COMPACT_ATOMS: atom_id res chain seq x y z
N MET A 1 -18.57 48.48 37.62
CA MET A 1 -19.45 47.39 37.11
C MET A 1 -18.93 46.10 37.74
N ASN A 2 -19.72 45.51 38.62
CA ASN A 2 -19.34 44.28 39.32
C ASN A 2 -19.36 43.08 38.36
N PRO A 3 -18.42 42.12 38.49
CA PRO A 3 -18.46 40.92 37.69
C PRO A 3 -19.72 40.09 37.97
N SER A 4 -20.33 39.58 36.92
CA SER A 4 -21.59 38.86 36.99
C SER A 4 -21.47 37.54 37.76
N GLU A 5 -22.55 37.13 38.44
CA GLU A 5 -22.62 35.87 39.22
C GLU A 5 -22.18 34.60 38.46
N SER A 6 -22.18 34.61 37.13
CA SER A 6 -21.65 33.52 36.30
C SER A 6 -20.13 33.31 36.37
N GLN A 7 -19.34 34.35 36.68
CA GLN A 7 -17.89 34.24 36.90
C GLN A 7 -17.56 33.73 38.30
N GLN A 8 -18.37 34.01 39.29
CA GLN A 8 -18.19 33.47 40.64
C GLN A 8 -18.52 31.98 40.74
N ASN A 9 -19.47 31.50 39.93
CA ASN A 9 -19.80 30.08 39.85
C ASN A 9 -18.75 29.26 39.08
N LEU A 10 -18.04 29.87 38.13
CA LEU A 10 -16.90 29.22 37.45
C LEU A 10 -15.70 29.07 38.38
N LEU A 11 -15.38 30.09 39.17
CA LEU A 11 -14.29 30.05 40.17
C LEU A 11 -14.60 29.11 41.36
N ALA A 12 -15.87 28.91 41.70
CA ALA A 12 -16.28 27.97 42.73
C ALA A 12 -16.26 26.52 42.28
N ASN A 13 -16.39 26.25 40.95
CA ASN A 13 -16.28 24.92 40.39
C ASN A 13 -14.82 24.52 40.13
N GLU A 14 -13.92 25.46 39.89
CA GLU A 14 -12.47 25.16 39.82
C GLU A 14 -11.89 24.74 41.19
N ALA A 15 -12.52 25.09 42.29
CA ALA A 15 -12.11 24.65 43.63
C ALA A 15 -12.58 23.23 43.99
N ARG A 16 -13.29 22.53 43.08
CA ARG A 16 -13.78 21.13 43.25
C ARG A 16 -13.24 20.18 42.16
N ALA A 17 -12.10 20.47 41.59
CA ALA A 17 -11.33 19.45 40.89
C ALA A 17 -10.95 18.39 41.94
N PRO A 18 -11.18 17.06 41.66
CA PRO A 18 -10.69 16.03 42.55
C PRO A 18 -9.18 16.25 42.66
N SER A 19 -8.74 16.42 43.90
CA SER A 19 -7.33 16.55 44.24
C SER A 19 -6.59 15.44 43.45
N VAL A 20 -5.73 15.85 42.50
CA VAL A 20 -4.62 15.00 42.06
C VAL A 20 -4.04 14.46 43.34
N GLN A 21 -4.21 13.15 43.58
CA GLN A 21 -3.48 12.49 44.64
C GLN A 21 -2.03 12.84 44.36
N SER A 22 -1.54 13.80 45.13
CA SER A 22 -0.11 14.06 45.20
C SER A 22 0.50 12.68 45.43
N LEU A 23 1.35 12.23 44.50
CA LEU A 23 2.29 11.20 44.78
C LEU A 23 2.97 11.61 46.09
N SER A 24 2.43 11.14 47.20
CA SER A 24 3.14 11.22 48.47
C SER A 24 4.50 10.56 48.22
N PRO A 25 5.59 11.23 48.52
CA PRO A 25 6.88 10.57 48.50
C PRO A 25 6.72 9.27 49.30
N PRO A 26 7.28 8.14 48.82
CA PRO A 26 7.18 6.87 49.52
C PRO A 26 7.52 7.11 50.96
N SER A 27 6.61 6.73 51.84
CA SER A 27 6.83 6.83 53.30
C SER A 27 8.23 6.28 53.56
N ASP A 28 9.06 7.03 54.31
CA ASP A 28 10.41 6.66 54.74
C ASP A 28 10.37 5.30 55.51
N TYR A 29 10.14 4.21 54.78
CA TYR A 29 10.45 2.88 55.25
C TYR A 29 11.96 2.74 55.17
N SER A 30 12.65 3.16 56.21
CA SER A 30 14.06 2.79 56.39
C SER A 30 14.13 1.29 56.53
N LEU A 31 14.52 0.61 55.38
CA LEU A 31 14.78 -0.83 55.41
C LEU A 31 15.61 -1.22 56.64
N GLY A 32 15.14 -2.22 57.35
CA GLY A 32 15.85 -2.79 58.47
C GLY A 32 17.22 -3.40 58.05
N PRO A 33 18.17 -3.53 58.96
CA PRO A 33 19.47 -4.13 58.61
C PRO A 33 19.36 -5.55 58.09
N VAL A 34 18.39 -6.32 58.55
CA VAL A 34 18.12 -7.70 58.10
C VAL A 34 17.52 -7.71 56.68
N GLU A 35 16.58 -6.80 56.40
CA GLU A 35 15.99 -6.65 55.08
C GLU A 35 17.02 -6.21 54.01
N LYS A 36 17.91 -5.30 54.40
CA LYS A 36 19.06 -4.89 53.54
C LYS A 36 19.97 -6.06 53.24
N HIS A 37 20.27 -6.87 54.24
CA HIS A 37 21.11 -8.07 54.07
C HIS A 37 20.40 -9.12 53.18
N PHE A 38 19.10 -9.27 53.33
CA PHE A 38 18.27 -10.17 52.52
C PHE A 38 18.25 -9.74 51.03
N LEU A 39 17.96 -8.47 50.76
CA LEU A 39 17.97 -7.95 49.39
C LEU A 39 19.35 -8.02 48.75
N LEU A 40 20.41 -7.71 49.50
CA LEU A 40 21.79 -7.81 49.02
C LEU A 40 22.20 -9.25 48.73
N SER A 41 21.74 -10.21 49.54
CA SER A 41 21.99 -11.64 49.31
C SER A 41 21.22 -12.16 48.10
N ALA A 42 20.00 -11.67 47.87
CA ALA A 42 19.22 -11.96 46.67
C ALA A 42 19.89 -11.36 45.41
N GLU A 43 20.38 -10.14 45.49
CA GLU A 43 21.12 -9.49 44.39
C GLU A 43 22.43 -10.22 44.06
N ARG A 44 23.10 -10.79 45.05
CA ARG A 44 24.31 -11.65 44.87
C ARG A 44 24.02 -13.07 44.41
N GLY A 45 22.77 -13.49 44.40
CA GLY A 45 22.37 -14.84 44.04
C GLY A 45 22.70 -15.90 45.09
N ASP A 46 22.93 -15.51 46.36
CA ASP A 46 23.27 -16.45 47.45
C ASP A 46 22.01 -17.12 48.01
N CYS A 47 21.60 -18.22 47.38
CA CYS A 47 20.42 -19.01 47.78
C CYS A 47 20.51 -19.54 49.21
N ALA A 48 21.75 -19.88 49.67
CA ALA A 48 21.93 -20.46 51.00
C ALA A 48 21.69 -19.44 52.13
N THR A 49 22.21 -18.22 51.96
CA THR A 49 21.98 -17.15 52.93
C THR A 49 20.53 -16.63 52.88
N VAL A 50 19.92 -16.50 51.68
CA VAL A 50 18.52 -16.16 51.57
C VAL A 50 17.61 -17.16 52.24
N LYS A 51 17.83 -18.45 52.04
CA LYS A 51 17.06 -19.51 52.66
C LYS A 51 17.20 -19.49 54.18
N ARG A 52 18.42 -19.33 54.67
CA ARG A 52 18.70 -19.25 56.12
C ARG A 52 18.01 -18.06 56.79
N LEU A 53 18.13 -16.86 56.18
CA LEU A 53 17.51 -15.65 56.72
C LEU A 53 15.98 -15.75 56.78
N LEU A 54 15.37 -16.40 55.79
CA LEU A 54 13.92 -16.60 55.74
C LEU A 54 13.46 -17.70 56.73
N GLU A 55 14.26 -18.77 56.92
CA GLU A 55 13.96 -19.80 57.90
C GLU A 55 14.14 -19.30 59.35
N GLU A 56 15.21 -18.51 59.63
CA GLU A 56 15.46 -17.92 60.96
C GLU A 56 14.42 -16.89 61.41
N ASN A 57 13.82 -16.16 60.47
CA ASN A 57 12.86 -15.10 60.74
C ASN A 57 11.41 -15.47 60.34
N LYS A 58 11.09 -16.72 60.09
CA LYS A 58 9.79 -17.16 59.63
C LYS A 58 8.64 -16.79 60.57
N ASP A 59 8.88 -16.83 61.88
CA ASP A 59 7.87 -16.51 62.89
C ASP A 59 7.84 -15.00 63.30
N HIS A 60 8.72 -14.19 62.71
CA HIS A 60 8.86 -12.75 62.98
C HIS A 60 8.76 -11.87 61.73
N PRO A 61 7.56 -11.72 61.16
CA PRO A 61 7.37 -10.92 59.96
C PRO A 61 7.67 -9.42 60.16
N GLU A 62 7.74 -8.96 61.42
CA GLU A 62 8.11 -7.59 61.77
C GLU A 62 9.62 -7.29 61.59
N ILE A 63 10.47 -8.32 61.65
CA ILE A 63 11.93 -8.21 61.50
C ILE A 63 12.35 -8.36 60.04
N LEU A 64 11.71 -9.24 59.28
CA LEU A 64 11.98 -9.51 57.87
C LEU A 64 10.68 -9.68 57.07
N ASN A 65 10.35 -8.67 56.27
CA ASN A 65 9.26 -8.76 55.33
C ASN A 65 9.83 -9.36 54.01
N ILE A 66 9.35 -10.55 53.62
CA ILE A 66 9.77 -11.18 52.34
C ILE A 66 9.45 -10.31 51.12
N ASN A 67 8.44 -9.45 51.22
CA ASN A 67 7.99 -8.53 50.16
C ASN A 67 8.61 -7.14 50.24
N CYS A 68 9.71 -6.97 51.02
CA CYS A 68 10.44 -5.71 51.09
C CYS A 68 11.03 -5.36 49.71
N VAL A 69 11.09 -4.08 49.44
CA VAL A 69 11.62 -3.53 48.19
C VAL A 69 12.82 -2.60 48.43
N ASP A 70 13.73 -2.57 47.51
CA ASP A 70 14.86 -1.66 47.55
C ASP A 70 14.42 -0.20 47.22
N PRO A 71 15.30 0.82 47.34
CA PRO A 71 14.99 2.20 47.00
C PRO A 71 14.60 2.40 45.51
N LEU A 72 14.87 1.41 44.63
CA LEU A 72 14.49 1.37 43.22
C LEU A 72 13.15 0.62 42.99
N ASN A 73 12.45 0.29 44.06
CA ASN A 73 11.21 -0.48 44.05
C ASN A 73 11.37 -1.92 43.49
N ARG A 74 12.56 -2.53 43.61
CA ARG A 74 12.82 -3.91 43.21
C ARG A 74 12.67 -4.85 44.41
N SER A 75 11.90 -5.93 44.24
CA SER A 75 11.80 -7.03 45.22
C SER A 75 12.95 -8.01 45.02
N ALA A 76 13.18 -8.88 46.00
CA ALA A 76 14.16 -9.96 45.89
C ALA A 76 13.90 -10.88 44.70
N LEU A 77 12.64 -11.07 44.32
CA LEU A 77 12.25 -11.83 43.12
C LEU A 77 12.66 -11.13 41.82
N ILE A 78 12.50 -9.81 41.74
CA ILE A 78 12.96 -9.02 40.60
C ILE A 78 14.47 -9.10 40.47
N ALA A 79 15.22 -8.95 41.57
CA ALA A 79 16.68 -9.08 41.57
C ALA A 79 17.14 -10.48 41.13
N ALA A 80 16.43 -11.55 41.55
CA ALA A 80 16.70 -12.91 41.09
C ALA A 80 16.43 -13.12 39.59
N ILE A 81 15.44 -12.41 39.02
CA ILE A 81 15.12 -12.44 37.59
C ILE A 81 16.20 -11.71 36.79
N GLU A 82 16.58 -10.50 37.23
CA GLU A 82 17.65 -9.70 36.60
C GLU A 82 18.99 -10.45 36.56
N ASN A 83 19.26 -11.28 37.55
CA ASN A 83 20.47 -12.12 37.63
C ASN A 83 20.32 -13.51 37.01
N GLU A 84 19.22 -13.80 36.34
CA GLU A 84 18.93 -15.09 35.68
C GLU A 84 19.09 -16.32 36.63
N ASN A 85 18.80 -16.18 37.93
CA ASN A 85 18.98 -17.24 38.90
C ASN A 85 17.69 -18.07 39.12
N VAL A 86 17.57 -19.18 38.37
CA VAL A 86 16.41 -20.09 38.44
C VAL A 86 16.18 -20.69 39.82
N GLU A 87 17.26 -21.05 40.54
CA GLU A 87 17.17 -21.70 41.82
C GLU A 87 16.59 -20.75 42.88
N LEU A 88 17.06 -19.49 42.87
CA LEU A 88 16.55 -18.46 43.77
C LEU A 88 15.10 -18.12 43.47
N ILE A 89 14.72 -18.00 42.17
CA ILE A 89 13.34 -17.75 41.79
C ILE A 89 12.40 -18.83 42.33
N ARG A 90 12.75 -20.10 42.17
CA ARG A 90 11.94 -21.22 42.70
C ARG A 90 11.83 -21.18 44.20
N LEU A 91 12.97 -20.96 44.89
CA LEU A 91 13.00 -20.86 46.36
C LEU A 91 12.08 -19.76 46.89
N LEU A 92 12.14 -18.54 46.28
CA LEU A 92 11.30 -17.41 46.68
C LEU A 92 9.81 -17.67 46.42
N LEU A 93 9.47 -18.30 45.29
CA LEU A 93 8.09 -18.69 44.98
C LEU A 93 7.52 -19.73 45.92
N ASP A 94 8.30 -20.76 46.27
CA ASP A 94 7.92 -21.79 47.23
C ASP A 94 7.71 -21.22 48.64
N LEU A 95 8.39 -20.12 48.98
CA LEU A 95 8.24 -19.41 50.26
C LEU A 95 7.14 -18.34 50.27
N GLY A 96 6.41 -18.19 49.17
CA GLY A 96 5.21 -17.38 49.11
C GLY A 96 5.42 -15.88 48.85
N ILE A 97 6.50 -15.48 48.18
CA ILE A 97 6.71 -14.08 47.77
C ILE A 97 5.61 -13.61 46.83
N GLN A 98 5.24 -12.33 46.96
CA GLN A 98 4.28 -11.72 46.03
C GLN A 98 4.91 -11.47 44.65
N VAL A 99 4.28 -12.03 43.60
CA VAL A 99 4.82 -11.98 42.23
C VAL A 99 4.68 -10.60 41.58
N LYS A 100 3.60 -9.85 41.88
CA LYS A 100 3.33 -8.50 41.30
C LYS A 100 3.79 -8.39 39.84
N ASP A 101 4.76 -7.51 39.54
CA ASP A 101 5.29 -7.22 38.22
C ASP A 101 6.41 -8.18 37.76
N ALA A 102 6.72 -9.22 38.51
CA ALA A 102 7.84 -10.10 38.19
C ALA A 102 7.74 -10.71 36.78
N LEU A 103 6.53 -11.01 36.31
CA LEU A 103 6.30 -11.48 34.93
C LEU A 103 6.71 -10.42 33.89
N LEU A 104 6.38 -9.16 34.11
CA LEU A 104 6.77 -8.07 33.21
C LEU A 104 8.29 -7.83 33.21
N HIS A 105 8.93 -7.93 34.39
CA HIS A 105 10.38 -7.88 34.52
C HIS A 105 11.06 -9.06 33.82
N ALA A 106 10.56 -10.27 33.95
CA ALA A 106 11.09 -11.46 33.27
C ALA A 106 10.98 -11.32 31.72
N ILE A 107 9.91 -10.71 31.23
CA ILE A 107 9.75 -10.43 29.81
C ILE A 107 10.67 -9.28 29.36
N LYS A 108 10.88 -8.26 30.21
CA LYS A 108 11.78 -7.13 29.91
C LYS A 108 13.24 -7.62 29.79
N GLU A 109 13.66 -8.51 30.63
CA GLU A 109 15.01 -9.14 30.61
C GLU A 109 15.09 -10.29 29.58
N GLU A 110 13.99 -10.59 28.86
CA GLU A 110 13.90 -11.69 27.88
C GLU A 110 14.22 -13.09 28.45
N TYR A 111 14.07 -13.27 29.73
CA TYR A 111 14.40 -14.50 30.42
C TYR A 111 13.27 -15.53 30.35
N VAL A 112 13.34 -16.42 29.37
CA VAL A 112 12.26 -17.35 29.00
C VAL A 112 11.96 -18.35 30.12
N GLU A 113 13.00 -18.88 30.80
CA GLU A 113 12.85 -19.88 31.87
C GLU A 113 12.09 -19.30 33.06
N ALA A 114 12.39 -18.03 33.43
CA ALA A 114 11.65 -17.35 34.51
C ALA A 114 10.19 -17.14 34.14
N VAL A 115 9.91 -16.74 32.88
CA VAL A 115 8.54 -16.59 32.38
C VAL A 115 7.76 -17.90 32.50
N GLU A 116 8.34 -19.04 32.11
CA GLU A 116 7.67 -20.33 32.25
C GLU A 116 7.40 -20.69 33.73
N ILE A 117 8.40 -20.53 34.60
CA ILE A 117 8.26 -20.85 36.03
C ILE A 117 7.18 -20.01 36.67
N LEU A 118 7.15 -18.68 36.39
CA LEU A 118 6.15 -17.77 36.92
C LEU A 118 4.74 -18.13 36.44
N LEU A 119 4.58 -18.42 35.16
CA LEU A 119 3.29 -18.83 34.60
C LEU A 119 2.81 -20.19 35.09
N GLU A 120 3.71 -21.18 35.22
CA GLU A 120 3.39 -22.50 35.79
C GLU A 120 3.04 -22.41 37.28
N TRP A 121 3.70 -21.52 38.02
CA TRP A 121 3.41 -21.28 39.43
C TRP A 121 2.04 -20.60 39.58
N GLU A 122 1.72 -19.59 38.78
CA GLU A 122 0.41 -18.93 38.77
C GLU A 122 -0.71 -19.91 38.42
N GLU A 123 -0.51 -20.80 37.43
CA GLU A 123 -1.50 -21.83 37.07
C GLU A 123 -1.81 -22.81 38.21
N LYS A 124 -0.85 -23.08 39.11
CA LYS A 124 -1.03 -23.96 40.27
C LYS A 124 -1.81 -23.31 41.42
N ILE A 125 -1.64 -21.99 41.62
CA ILE A 125 -2.21 -21.28 42.79
C ILE A 125 -3.49 -20.49 42.38
N HIS A 126 -3.79 -20.42 41.09
CA HIS A 126 -4.88 -19.60 40.56
C HIS A 126 -6.24 -19.96 41.18
N GLU A 127 -6.91 -18.97 41.78
CA GLU A 127 -8.27 -19.09 42.24
C GLU A 127 -9.29 -18.93 41.13
N PRO A 128 -10.31 -19.80 41.01
CA PRO A 128 -11.29 -19.70 39.93
C PRO A 128 -12.11 -18.40 40.04
N GLY A 129 -11.93 -17.51 39.08
CA GLY A 129 -12.69 -16.24 38.95
C GLY A 129 -11.84 -14.98 38.93
N GLN A 130 -10.57 -15.04 39.29
CA GLN A 130 -9.66 -13.93 39.13
C GLN A 130 -9.06 -13.91 37.68
N PRO A 131 -8.72 -12.74 37.10
CA PRO A 131 -7.98 -12.71 35.84
C PRO A 131 -6.53 -13.15 36.07
N TYR A 132 -5.94 -13.86 35.10
CA TYR A 132 -4.52 -14.18 35.14
C TYR A 132 -3.65 -12.93 34.90
N SER A 133 -2.40 -12.96 35.34
CA SER A 133 -1.44 -11.85 35.17
C SER A 133 -1.22 -11.48 33.70
N TRP A 134 -1.39 -12.43 32.77
CA TRP A 134 -1.31 -12.15 31.34
C TRP A 134 -2.62 -11.60 30.71
N GLU A 135 -3.76 -11.66 31.44
CA GLU A 135 -5.04 -11.11 30.98
C GLU A 135 -5.27 -9.67 31.46
N ALA A 136 -4.87 -9.35 32.68
CA ALA A 136 -5.03 -8.03 33.25
C ALA A 136 -3.76 -7.61 34.00
N VAL A 137 -3.36 -6.35 33.87
CA VAL A 137 -2.22 -5.77 34.58
C VAL A 137 -2.69 -5.17 35.88
N ASP A 138 -1.99 -5.44 36.96
CA ASP A 138 -2.24 -4.84 38.26
C ASP A 138 -1.93 -3.34 38.21
N ARG A 139 -2.94 -2.50 38.46
CA ARG A 139 -2.83 -1.03 38.44
C ARG A 139 -2.02 -0.48 39.63
N SER A 140 -1.79 -1.28 40.61
CA SER A 140 -1.00 -0.90 41.84
C SER A 140 0.52 -0.96 41.58
N SER A 141 0.94 -1.52 40.50
CA SER A 141 2.33 -1.68 40.15
C SER A 141 2.88 -0.39 39.54
N SER A 142 3.99 0.08 40.06
CA SER A 142 4.55 1.38 39.74
C SER A 142 5.57 1.38 38.59
N ASN A 143 6.10 0.23 38.21
CA ASN A 143 7.24 0.14 37.28
C ASN A 143 6.84 0.13 35.82
N PHE A 144 5.62 -0.30 35.48
CA PHE A 144 5.08 -0.35 34.14
C PHE A 144 3.78 0.42 34.03
N THR A 145 3.55 1.08 32.89
CA THR A 145 2.26 1.74 32.65
C THR A 145 1.17 0.67 32.53
N PRO A 146 -0.02 0.87 33.08
CA PRO A 146 -1.08 -0.15 33.10
C PRO A 146 -1.59 -0.52 31.70
N ASP A 147 -1.16 0.19 30.66
CA ASP A 147 -1.47 -0.09 29.26
C ASP A 147 -0.60 -1.22 28.68
N ILE A 148 0.56 -1.49 29.30
CA ILE A 148 1.51 -2.48 28.83
C ILE A 148 1.17 -3.84 29.44
N THR A 149 0.49 -4.68 28.65
CA THR A 149 0.26 -6.08 29.02
C THR A 149 1.51 -6.93 28.77
N PRO A 150 1.67 -8.10 29.41
CA PRO A 150 2.76 -9.02 29.12
C PRO A 150 2.93 -9.35 27.64
N LEU A 151 1.83 -9.50 26.91
CA LEU A 151 1.85 -9.76 25.47
C LEU A 151 2.34 -8.53 24.67
N ILE A 152 1.95 -7.32 25.06
CA ILE A 152 2.45 -6.07 24.45
C ILE A 152 3.96 -5.96 24.64
N LEU A 153 4.45 -6.17 25.87
CA LEU A 153 5.86 -6.07 26.17
C LEU A 153 6.70 -7.12 25.43
N ALA A 154 6.24 -8.36 25.38
CA ALA A 154 6.88 -9.43 24.62
C ALA A 154 6.91 -9.14 23.10
N ALA A 155 5.84 -8.52 22.58
CA ALA A 155 5.79 -8.09 21.19
C ALA A 155 6.77 -6.93 20.90
N HIS A 156 6.90 -5.97 21.82
CA HIS A 156 7.89 -4.89 21.70
C HIS A 156 9.33 -5.40 21.70
N LYS A 157 9.62 -6.43 22.48
CA LYS A 157 10.92 -7.09 22.52
C LYS A 157 11.15 -8.04 21.32
N ASN A 158 10.12 -8.32 20.52
CA ASN A 158 10.14 -9.28 19.40
C ASN A 158 10.61 -10.70 19.81
N ASN A 159 10.39 -11.12 21.03
CA ASN A 159 10.79 -12.44 21.51
C ASN A 159 9.77 -13.50 21.09
N TYR A 160 10.13 -14.35 20.11
CA TYR A 160 9.25 -15.38 19.55
C TYR A 160 8.83 -16.44 20.56
N GLU A 161 9.72 -16.80 21.47
CA GLU A 161 9.50 -17.88 22.42
C GLU A 161 8.53 -17.48 23.53
N ILE A 162 8.77 -16.33 24.15
CA ILE A 162 7.87 -15.75 25.16
C ILE A 162 6.49 -15.45 24.54
N LEU A 163 6.45 -14.88 23.35
CA LEU A 163 5.18 -14.64 22.65
C LEU A 163 4.41 -15.92 22.41
N LYS A 164 5.09 -17.00 22.00
CA LYS A 164 4.43 -18.28 21.78
C LYS A 164 3.88 -18.85 23.09
N ILE A 165 4.64 -18.78 24.18
CA ILE A 165 4.21 -19.25 25.53
C ILE A 165 2.94 -18.51 25.97
N LEU A 166 2.90 -17.18 25.79
CA LEU A 166 1.75 -16.35 26.14
C LEU A 166 0.53 -16.60 25.24
N LEU A 167 0.76 -16.76 23.93
CA LEU A 167 -0.31 -17.03 22.97
C LEU A 167 -0.92 -18.42 23.16
N ASP A 168 -0.13 -19.44 23.49
CA ASP A 168 -0.61 -20.80 23.78
C ASP A 168 -1.51 -20.82 25.03
N ARG A 169 -1.25 -19.92 26.01
CA ARG A 169 -2.09 -19.71 27.21
C ARG A 169 -3.30 -18.81 26.93
N GLY A 170 -3.40 -18.26 25.74
CA GLY A 170 -4.54 -17.44 25.30
C GLY A 170 -4.47 -15.98 25.71
N ALA A 171 -3.28 -15.45 25.95
CA ALA A 171 -3.10 -14.01 26.13
C ALA A 171 -3.63 -13.23 24.92
N THR A 172 -4.30 -12.11 25.15
CA THR A 172 -4.93 -11.31 24.13
C THR A 172 -4.41 -9.88 24.13
N LEU A 173 -4.36 -9.28 22.92
CA LEU A 173 -3.97 -7.90 22.75
C LEU A 173 -5.22 -7.01 22.75
N PRO A 174 -5.26 -5.89 23.49
CA PRO A 174 -6.31 -4.91 23.33
C PRO A 174 -6.26 -4.32 21.91
N THR A 175 -7.38 -4.30 21.18
CA THR A 175 -7.40 -3.59 19.90
C THR A 175 -7.54 -2.10 20.15
N PRO A 176 -6.67 -1.29 19.58
CA PRO A 176 -6.77 0.15 19.72
C PRO A 176 -8.06 0.65 19.04
N HIS A 177 -8.74 1.60 19.67
CA HIS A 177 -9.84 2.30 19.07
C HIS A 177 -9.35 3.28 18.00
N ASP A 178 -10.22 3.64 17.05
CA ASP A 178 -9.89 4.66 16.04
C ASP A 178 -9.56 6.00 16.73
N ALA A 179 -8.69 6.78 16.16
CA ALA A 179 -8.34 8.12 16.67
C ALA A 179 -9.55 9.06 16.80
N ARG A 180 -10.62 8.80 16.02
CA ARG A 180 -11.89 9.55 16.07
C ARG A 180 -13.00 8.80 16.78
N CYS A 181 -12.68 7.84 17.60
CA CYS A 181 -13.70 7.08 18.33
C CYS A 181 -14.36 7.98 19.37
N GLY A 182 -15.69 8.08 19.30
CA GLY A 182 -16.52 8.85 20.23
C GLY A 182 -17.21 7.99 21.30
N CYS A 183 -16.68 6.81 21.63
CA CYS A 183 -17.24 6.00 22.73
C CYS A 183 -16.91 6.62 24.08
N ASP A 184 -17.75 6.38 25.08
CA ASP A 184 -17.63 6.98 26.42
C ASP A 184 -16.26 6.69 27.07
N GLU A 185 -15.69 5.51 26.81
CA GLU A 185 -14.38 5.11 27.31
C GLU A 185 -13.24 5.95 26.69
N CYS A 186 -13.28 6.19 25.38
CA CYS A 186 -12.28 7.03 24.71
C CYS A 186 -12.40 8.50 25.08
N VAL A 187 -13.62 9.00 25.22
CA VAL A 187 -13.88 10.39 25.60
C VAL A 187 -13.40 10.65 27.02
N THR A 188 -13.81 9.82 27.98
CA THR A 188 -13.39 9.96 29.38
C THR A 188 -11.89 9.79 29.57
N SER A 189 -11.27 8.83 28.88
CA SER A 189 -9.82 8.60 28.95
C SER A 189 -9.05 9.77 28.31
N SER A 190 -9.56 10.34 27.23
CA SER A 190 -8.95 11.50 26.57
C SER A 190 -9.13 12.79 27.39
N GLU A 191 -10.24 12.95 28.12
CA GLU A 191 -10.48 14.09 29.01
C GLU A 191 -9.61 14.03 30.27
N GLN A 192 -9.35 12.82 30.81
CA GLN A 192 -8.49 12.63 31.97
C GLN A 192 -7.01 12.82 31.64
N ASP A 193 -6.52 12.19 30.59
CA ASP A 193 -5.12 12.27 30.13
C ASP A 193 -5.01 11.94 28.66
N SER A 194 -5.04 12.94 27.81
CA SER A 194 -5.00 12.78 26.37
C SER A 194 -3.66 12.20 25.88
N LEU A 195 -2.55 12.56 26.54
CA LEU A 195 -1.23 12.05 26.17
C LEU A 195 -1.13 10.54 26.45
N ARG A 196 -1.56 10.11 27.62
CA ARG A 196 -1.57 8.71 28.01
C ARG A 196 -2.50 7.88 27.11
N HIS A 197 -3.66 8.42 26.77
CA HIS A 197 -4.59 7.77 25.83
C HIS A 197 -3.95 7.54 24.45
N SER A 198 -3.25 8.54 23.93
CA SER A 198 -2.51 8.42 22.65
C SER A 198 -1.32 7.45 22.75
N GLN A 199 -0.57 7.48 23.85
CA GLN A 199 0.54 6.56 24.12
C GLN A 199 0.06 5.10 24.21
N ALA A 200 -1.06 4.84 24.88
CA ALA A 200 -1.64 3.51 24.97
C ALA A 200 -2.00 2.95 23.60
N ARG A 201 -2.56 3.81 22.72
CA ARG A 201 -2.84 3.46 21.33
C ARG A 201 -1.57 3.15 20.53
N ILE A 202 -0.55 3.99 20.65
CA ILE A 202 0.76 3.78 19.99
C ILE A 202 1.38 2.47 20.46
N ASN A 203 1.37 2.19 21.76
CA ASN A 203 1.91 0.95 22.32
C ASN A 203 1.18 -0.30 21.80
N ALA A 204 -0.14 -0.22 21.68
CA ALA A 204 -0.95 -1.29 21.10
C ALA A 204 -0.64 -1.51 19.60
N TYR A 205 -0.51 -0.42 18.80
CA TYR A 205 -0.12 -0.55 17.39
C TYR A 205 1.32 -1.03 17.24
N ARG A 206 2.25 -0.60 18.09
CA ARG A 206 3.64 -1.08 18.08
C ARG A 206 3.71 -2.59 18.34
N ALA A 207 2.88 -3.09 19.25
CA ALA A 207 2.76 -4.54 19.47
C ALA A 207 2.15 -5.25 18.26
N LEU A 208 1.05 -4.70 17.66
CA LEU A 208 0.40 -5.29 16.48
C LEU A 208 1.32 -5.34 15.25
N THR A 209 2.23 -4.39 15.11
CA THR A 209 3.18 -4.30 14.00
C THR A 209 4.44 -5.11 14.20
N SER A 210 4.61 -5.71 15.38
CA SER A 210 5.75 -6.58 15.68
C SER A 210 5.79 -7.77 14.72
N PRO A 211 6.93 -7.99 14.03
CA PRO A 211 7.10 -9.13 13.14
C PRO A 211 6.84 -10.47 13.80
N SER A 212 7.28 -10.62 15.05
CA SER A 212 7.12 -11.84 15.84
C SER A 212 5.65 -12.14 16.13
N LEU A 213 4.88 -11.13 16.52
CA LEU A 213 3.45 -11.28 16.78
C LEU A 213 2.67 -11.59 15.49
N ILE A 214 2.94 -10.88 14.40
CA ILE A 214 2.30 -11.14 13.10
C ILE A 214 2.60 -12.57 12.64
N ALA A 215 3.86 -13.01 12.73
CA ALA A 215 4.27 -14.35 12.31
C ALA A 215 3.57 -15.46 13.10
N LEU A 216 3.39 -15.29 14.41
CA LEU A 216 2.82 -16.32 15.30
C LEU A 216 1.29 -16.27 15.41
N SER A 217 0.68 -15.08 15.30
CA SER A 217 -0.76 -14.91 15.54
C SER A 217 -1.59 -14.87 14.28
N SER A 218 -1.02 -14.46 13.12
CA SER A 218 -1.77 -14.28 11.89
C SER A 218 -1.79 -15.56 11.05
N ARG A 219 -2.97 -15.88 10.51
CA ARG A 219 -3.11 -16.94 9.52
C ARG A 219 -2.55 -16.55 8.14
N ASP A 220 -2.69 -15.27 7.79
CA ASP A 220 -2.19 -14.70 6.55
C ASP A 220 -1.36 -13.45 6.90
N PRO A 221 -0.08 -13.64 7.28
CA PRO A 221 0.77 -12.56 7.75
C PRO A 221 1.03 -11.49 6.68
N LEU A 222 1.01 -11.85 5.40
CA LEU A 222 1.15 -10.88 4.30
C LEU A 222 -0.03 -9.93 4.22
N LEU A 223 -1.25 -10.47 4.25
CA LEU A 223 -2.45 -9.63 4.21
C LEU A 223 -2.53 -8.74 5.43
N THR A 224 -2.27 -9.30 6.61
CA THR A 224 -2.27 -8.55 7.88
C THR A 224 -1.24 -7.42 7.83
N ALA A 225 -0.03 -7.67 7.32
CA ALA A 225 0.99 -6.64 7.17
C ALA A 225 0.56 -5.54 6.19
N PHE A 226 -0.10 -5.87 5.09
CA PHE A 226 -0.59 -4.88 4.12
C PHE A 226 -1.69 -4.00 4.73
N GLU A 227 -2.66 -4.60 5.41
CA GLU A 227 -3.76 -3.89 6.07
C GLU A 227 -3.26 -2.97 7.19
N LEU A 228 -2.36 -3.48 8.05
CA LEU A 228 -1.75 -2.68 9.11
C LEU A 228 -0.94 -1.51 8.56
N SER A 229 -0.14 -1.73 7.52
CA SER A 229 0.65 -0.64 6.93
C SER A 229 -0.23 0.44 6.29
N TRP A 230 -1.41 0.07 5.78
CA TRP A 230 -2.39 1.02 5.24
C TRP A 230 -3.09 1.80 6.35
N GLU A 231 -3.47 1.12 7.44
CA GLU A 231 -4.07 1.75 8.61
C GLU A 231 -3.12 2.74 9.28
N LEU A 232 -1.86 2.36 9.47
CA LEU A 232 -0.83 3.25 10.02
C LEU A 232 -0.59 4.48 9.15
N ARG A 233 -0.70 4.34 7.83
CA ARG A 233 -0.66 5.48 6.92
C ARG A 233 -1.84 6.42 7.14
N ARG A 234 -3.04 5.88 7.36
CA ARG A 234 -4.24 6.67 7.67
C ARG A 234 -4.05 7.43 8.98
N LEU A 235 -3.57 6.75 10.02
CA LEU A 235 -3.31 7.35 11.34
C LEU A 235 -2.23 8.44 11.29
N SER A 236 -1.15 8.25 10.53
CA SER A 236 -0.10 9.25 10.36
C SER A 236 -0.57 10.57 9.70
N HIS A 237 -1.74 10.55 9.04
CA HIS A 237 -2.38 11.75 8.50
C HIS A 237 -3.42 12.35 9.44
N MET A 238 -3.99 11.56 10.34
CA MET A 238 -4.98 12.02 11.30
C MET A 238 -4.33 12.62 12.55
N GLU A 239 -3.31 11.96 13.08
CA GLU A 239 -2.52 12.41 14.25
C GLU A 239 -1.13 12.84 13.77
N GLN A 240 -1.01 14.13 13.47
CA GLN A 240 0.24 14.68 12.91
C GLN A 240 1.36 14.75 13.95
N GLU A 241 1.02 14.84 15.23
CA GLU A 241 1.93 14.91 16.37
C GLU A 241 2.79 13.64 16.46
N PHE A 242 2.18 12.48 16.25
CA PHE A 242 2.82 11.15 16.29
C PHE A 242 3.10 10.57 14.91
N ARG A 243 3.19 11.43 13.91
CA ARG A 243 3.43 11.01 12.52
C ARG A 243 4.70 10.20 12.33
N PHE A 244 5.73 10.51 13.11
CA PHE A 244 7.02 9.83 13.00
C PHE A 244 6.89 8.37 13.45
N GLU A 245 6.30 8.12 14.62
CA GLU A 245 6.09 6.80 15.20
C GLU A 245 5.23 5.92 14.29
N TYR A 246 4.12 6.46 13.77
CA TYR A 246 3.27 5.71 12.84
C TYR A 246 3.99 5.38 11.52
N ASN A 247 4.84 6.25 11.01
CA ASN A 247 5.62 5.96 9.81
C ASN A 247 6.73 4.92 10.07
N GLU A 248 7.38 4.95 11.23
CA GLU A 248 8.36 3.94 11.64
C GLU A 248 7.71 2.55 11.73
N MET A 249 6.59 2.43 12.44
CA MET A 249 5.82 1.17 12.53
C MET A 249 5.36 0.69 11.15
N ARG A 250 4.95 1.61 10.26
CA ARG A 250 4.58 1.29 8.89
C ARG A 250 5.75 0.73 8.10
N GLU A 251 6.92 1.33 8.22
CA GLU A 251 8.13 0.85 7.54
C GLU A 251 8.56 -0.53 8.07
N GLN A 252 8.50 -0.74 9.37
CA GLN A 252 8.76 -2.04 10.00
C GLN A 252 7.84 -3.14 9.43
N THR A 253 6.54 -2.84 9.32
CA THR A 253 5.55 -3.79 8.77
C THR A 253 5.80 -4.08 7.29
N GLN A 254 6.20 -3.09 6.50
CA GLN A 254 6.56 -3.26 5.10
C GLN A 254 7.84 -4.08 4.92
N ASN A 255 8.83 -3.83 5.76
CA ASN A 255 10.09 -4.59 5.77
C ASN A 255 9.85 -6.06 6.13
N PHE A 256 8.97 -6.34 7.10
CA PHE A 256 8.57 -7.71 7.44
C PHE A 256 7.95 -8.44 6.24
N ALA A 257 6.98 -7.81 5.55
CA ALA A 257 6.35 -8.40 4.38
C ALA A 257 7.36 -8.67 3.24
N THR A 258 8.35 -7.79 3.09
CA THR A 258 9.43 -7.93 2.11
C THR A 258 10.40 -9.04 2.50
N ALA A 259 10.79 -9.12 3.78
CA ALA A 259 11.68 -10.15 4.29
C ALA A 259 11.12 -11.58 4.11
N LEU A 260 9.79 -11.75 4.16
CA LEU A 260 9.18 -13.04 3.85
C LEU A 260 9.45 -13.51 2.41
N LEU A 261 9.61 -12.59 1.45
CA LEU A 261 9.95 -12.93 0.07
C LEU A 261 11.38 -13.46 -0.09
N ASP A 262 12.31 -13.03 0.77
CA ASP A 262 13.70 -13.51 0.76
C ASP A 262 13.80 -15.00 1.07
N HIS A 263 12.83 -15.51 1.82
CA HIS A 263 12.78 -16.92 2.20
C HIS A 263 12.06 -17.83 1.20
N ALA A 264 11.50 -17.28 0.10
CA ALA A 264 10.94 -18.07 -0.98
C ALA A 264 12.07 -18.67 -1.82
N ARG A 265 12.17 -20.00 -1.87
CA ARG A 265 13.25 -20.72 -2.56
C ARG A 265 12.87 -21.20 -3.94
N THR A 266 11.59 -21.40 -4.21
CA THR A 266 11.10 -21.93 -5.49
C THR A 266 10.12 -20.96 -6.15
N SER A 267 10.06 -20.97 -7.48
CA SER A 267 9.08 -20.18 -8.24
C SER A 267 7.64 -20.61 -7.89
N LEU A 268 7.42 -21.88 -7.62
CA LEU A 268 6.11 -22.41 -7.26
C LEU A 268 5.62 -21.86 -5.90
N GLU A 269 6.50 -21.75 -4.88
CA GLU A 269 6.16 -21.12 -3.61
C GLU A 269 5.74 -19.67 -3.82
N LEU A 270 6.48 -18.94 -4.65
CA LEU A 270 6.19 -17.55 -4.99
C LEU A 270 4.86 -17.41 -5.76
N GLU A 271 4.60 -18.27 -6.72
CA GLU A 271 3.36 -18.28 -7.50
C GLU A 271 2.15 -18.57 -6.60
N ILE A 272 2.22 -19.59 -5.73
CA ILE A 272 1.14 -19.91 -4.78
C ILE A 272 0.85 -18.73 -3.87
N MET A 273 1.90 -18.06 -3.37
CA MET A 273 1.75 -16.91 -2.49
C MET A 273 1.12 -15.70 -3.19
N LEU A 274 1.56 -15.38 -4.41
CA LEU A 274 1.11 -14.18 -5.13
C LEU A 274 -0.25 -14.33 -5.82
N ASN A 275 -0.67 -15.57 -6.14
CA ASN A 275 -1.97 -15.84 -6.78
C ASN A 275 -3.08 -16.17 -5.78
N TYR A 276 -2.78 -16.26 -4.48
CA TYR A 276 -3.79 -16.62 -3.49
C TYR A 276 -4.80 -15.49 -3.27
N ASN A 277 -6.09 -15.83 -3.44
CA ASN A 277 -7.21 -14.94 -3.13
C ASN A 277 -8.24 -15.69 -2.26
N PRO A 278 -8.47 -15.26 -1.01
CA PRO A 278 -9.42 -15.94 -0.12
C PRO A 278 -10.88 -15.80 -0.59
N HIS A 279 -11.20 -14.81 -1.41
CA HIS A 279 -12.58 -14.50 -1.85
C HIS A 279 -12.81 -14.69 -3.35
N GLY A 280 -11.75 -14.80 -4.16
CA GLY A 280 -11.83 -14.89 -5.61
C GLY A 280 -11.82 -16.30 -6.18
N GLU A 281 -11.58 -16.39 -7.47
CA GLU A 281 -11.36 -17.65 -8.18
C GLU A 281 -10.06 -18.31 -7.73
N ASN A 282 -10.09 -19.63 -7.58
CA ASN A 282 -8.93 -20.36 -7.10
C ASN A 282 -8.00 -20.66 -8.29
N TRP A 283 -6.77 -20.18 -8.18
CA TRP A 283 -5.73 -20.48 -9.14
C TRP A 283 -5.15 -21.90 -8.92
N GLU A 284 -4.94 -22.65 -10.00
CA GLU A 284 -4.22 -23.91 -9.98
C GLU A 284 -2.88 -23.79 -10.75
N PRO A 285 -1.81 -24.49 -10.27
CA PRO A 285 -0.52 -24.50 -10.99
C PRO A 285 -0.68 -24.95 -12.43
N GLY A 286 -0.21 -24.15 -13.38
CA GLY A 286 -0.36 -24.38 -14.81
C GLY A 286 -1.47 -23.57 -15.47
N GLU A 287 -2.35 -22.92 -14.71
CA GLU A 287 -3.29 -21.95 -15.21
C GLU A 287 -2.65 -20.56 -15.34
N ARG A 288 -3.32 -19.68 -16.06
CA ARG A 288 -2.89 -18.29 -16.19
C ARG A 288 -2.87 -17.62 -14.80
N GLN A 289 -1.78 -16.97 -14.48
CA GLN A 289 -1.61 -16.31 -13.18
C GLN A 289 -2.52 -15.08 -13.05
N THR A 290 -3.28 -15.02 -11.97
CA THR A 290 -4.16 -13.89 -11.64
C THR A 290 -3.44 -12.79 -10.86
N LEU A 291 -2.41 -13.17 -10.07
CA LEU A 291 -1.58 -12.29 -9.24
C LEU A 291 -2.41 -11.41 -8.28
N ASP A 292 -3.53 -11.93 -7.77
CA ASP A 292 -4.47 -11.16 -6.97
C ASP A 292 -3.83 -10.60 -5.70
N ARG A 293 -2.91 -11.33 -5.06
CA ARG A 293 -2.18 -10.84 -3.90
C ARG A 293 -1.24 -9.69 -4.27
N LEU A 294 -0.63 -9.75 -5.44
CA LEU A 294 0.21 -8.66 -5.93
C LEU A 294 -0.61 -7.41 -6.27
N LYS A 295 -1.83 -7.57 -6.80
CA LYS A 295 -2.77 -6.46 -6.99
C LYS A 295 -3.10 -5.78 -5.67
N LEU A 296 -3.34 -6.57 -4.61
CA LEU A 296 -3.54 -6.02 -3.26
C LEU A 296 -2.29 -5.29 -2.73
N ALA A 297 -1.09 -5.83 -2.97
CA ALA A 297 0.16 -5.17 -2.59
C ALA A 297 0.32 -3.81 -3.30
N ILE A 298 -0.06 -3.73 -4.57
CA ILE A 298 -0.07 -2.47 -5.33
C ILE A 298 -1.12 -1.50 -4.77
N LYS A 299 -2.33 -1.97 -4.50
CA LYS A 299 -3.41 -1.17 -3.91
C LYS A 299 -3.01 -0.58 -2.55
N TYR A 300 -2.40 -1.37 -1.69
CA TYR A 300 -1.88 -0.95 -0.39
C TYR A 300 -0.51 -0.24 -0.45
N LYS A 301 -0.01 0.05 -1.66
CA LYS A 301 1.26 0.77 -1.92
C LYS A 301 2.48 0.16 -1.22
N GLN A 302 2.61 -1.17 -1.28
CA GLN A 302 3.73 -1.95 -0.75
C GLN A 302 4.91 -1.93 -1.74
N LYS A 303 5.62 -0.80 -1.82
CA LYS A 303 6.58 -0.54 -2.87
C LYS A 303 7.79 -1.48 -2.84
N GLN A 304 8.37 -1.72 -1.67
CA GLN A 304 9.52 -2.60 -1.49
C GLN A 304 9.16 -4.05 -1.83
N PHE A 305 7.99 -4.52 -1.38
CA PHE A 305 7.47 -5.85 -1.70
C PHE A 305 7.33 -6.09 -3.21
N VAL A 306 6.72 -5.13 -3.92
CA VAL A 306 6.55 -5.22 -5.38
C VAL A 306 7.88 -5.09 -6.11
N ALA A 307 8.81 -4.27 -5.63
CA ALA A 307 10.13 -4.06 -6.22
C ALA A 307 11.11 -5.21 -5.95
N HIS A 308 10.73 -6.20 -5.12
CA HIS A 308 11.59 -7.31 -4.74
C HIS A 308 12.08 -8.12 -5.96
N PRO A 309 13.34 -8.54 -6.02
CA PRO A 309 13.91 -9.25 -7.19
C PRO A 309 13.11 -10.47 -7.61
N ASN A 310 12.67 -11.30 -6.66
CA ASN A 310 11.89 -12.51 -6.95
C ASN A 310 10.55 -12.19 -7.64
N VAL A 311 9.86 -11.16 -7.16
CA VAL A 311 8.59 -10.68 -7.75
C VAL A 311 8.85 -10.11 -9.16
N GLN A 312 9.90 -9.31 -9.31
CA GLN A 312 10.27 -8.71 -10.60
C GLN A 312 10.67 -9.76 -11.62
N GLN A 313 11.34 -10.83 -11.20
CA GLN A 313 11.69 -11.95 -12.08
C GLN A 313 10.44 -12.69 -12.58
N LEU A 314 9.49 -12.97 -11.67
CA LEU A 314 8.21 -13.60 -12.04
C LEU A 314 7.42 -12.71 -13.00
N LEU A 315 7.28 -11.43 -12.68
CA LEU A 315 6.59 -10.48 -13.56
C LEU A 315 7.24 -10.37 -14.93
N ALA A 316 8.57 -10.37 -15.01
CA ALA A 316 9.28 -10.35 -16.29
C ALA A 316 9.07 -11.65 -17.09
N ALA A 317 8.96 -12.80 -16.42
CA ALA A 317 8.66 -14.07 -17.10
C ALA A 317 7.26 -14.04 -17.75
N ILE A 318 6.27 -13.51 -17.03
CA ILE A 318 4.90 -13.36 -17.56
C ILE A 318 4.82 -12.30 -18.66
N TRP A 319 5.55 -11.17 -18.48
CA TRP A 319 5.56 -10.07 -19.44
C TRP A 319 6.05 -10.50 -20.83
N TYR A 320 7.18 -11.22 -20.89
CA TYR A 320 7.78 -11.68 -22.15
C TYR A 320 7.24 -13.05 -22.62
N ASP A 321 6.17 -13.55 -22.01
CA ASP A 321 5.52 -14.76 -22.48
C ASP A 321 5.04 -14.58 -23.95
N GLY A 322 5.33 -15.55 -24.79
CA GLY A 322 5.00 -15.50 -26.22
C GLY A 322 6.11 -14.99 -27.16
N LEU A 323 7.20 -14.44 -26.65
CA LEU A 323 8.37 -14.02 -27.42
C LEU A 323 9.65 -14.69 -26.89
N PRO A 324 9.82 -16.00 -27.09
CA PRO A 324 10.98 -16.72 -26.58
C PRO A 324 12.27 -16.16 -27.17
N GLY A 325 13.25 -15.91 -26.31
CA GLY A 325 14.55 -15.38 -26.73
C GLY A 325 14.63 -13.90 -27.04
N PHE A 326 13.55 -13.13 -26.92
CA PHE A 326 13.53 -11.68 -27.17
C PHE A 326 14.63 -10.94 -26.37
N ARG A 327 14.77 -11.23 -25.06
CA ARG A 327 15.78 -10.60 -24.18
C ARG A 327 17.23 -10.94 -24.53
N ARG A 328 17.47 -12.03 -25.30
CA ARG A 328 18.80 -12.45 -25.74
C ARG A 328 19.22 -11.83 -27.07
N LYS A 329 18.27 -11.19 -27.78
CA LYS A 329 18.56 -10.51 -29.05
C LYS A 329 19.34 -9.23 -28.80
N SER A 330 20.12 -8.82 -29.80
CA SER A 330 20.81 -7.53 -29.81
C SER A 330 19.77 -6.38 -29.76
N MET A 331 20.17 -5.19 -29.32
CA MET A 331 19.29 -4.01 -29.25
C MET A 331 18.63 -3.74 -30.62
N ILE A 332 19.38 -3.81 -31.72
CA ILE A 332 18.86 -3.60 -33.08
C ILE A 332 17.80 -4.68 -33.41
N GLY A 333 18.10 -5.95 -33.09
CA GLY A 333 17.15 -7.06 -33.32
C GLY A 333 15.85 -6.91 -32.51
N GLN A 334 15.94 -6.41 -31.29
CA GLN A 334 14.75 -6.09 -30.48
C GLN A 334 13.93 -4.95 -31.11
N PHE A 335 14.61 -3.91 -31.60
CA PHE A 335 13.97 -2.76 -32.24
C PHE A 335 13.24 -3.17 -33.52
N ILE A 336 13.86 -3.99 -34.36
CA ILE A 336 13.25 -4.51 -35.61
C ILE A 336 12.02 -5.36 -35.30
N GLU A 337 12.07 -6.17 -34.24
CA GLU A 337 10.95 -7.01 -33.85
C GLU A 337 9.79 -6.21 -33.28
N ILE A 338 10.06 -5.20 -32.45
CA ILE A 338 9.06 -4.22 -31.97
C ILE A 338 8.45 -3.47 -33.14
N GLY A 339 9.26 -2.98 -34.09
CA GLY A 339 8.79 -2.28 -35.28
C GLY A 339 7.90 -3.15 -36.18
N LYS A 340 8.28 -4.43 -36.37
CA LYS A 340 7.45 -5.38 -37.12
C LYS A 340 6.12 -5.66 -36.44
N LEU A 341 6.12 -5.91 -35.14
CA LEU A 341 4.89 -6.11 -34.36
C LEU A 341 4.03 -4.85 -34.36
N GLY A 342 4.66 -3.69 -34.21
CA GLY A 342 4.02 -2.40 -34.25
C GLY A 342 3.34 -2.09 -35.59
N ALA A 343 4.02 -2.33 -36.71
CA ALA A 343 3.44 -2.11 -38.04
C ALA A 343 2.27 -3.05 -38.34
N MET A 344 2.29 -4.25 -37.81
CA MET A 344 1.26 -5.26 -38.03
C MET A 344 0.06 -5.17 -37.06
N PHE A 345 -0.01 -4.12 -36.17
CA PHE A 345 -1.08 -4.01 -35.19
C PHE A 345 -2.50 -3.97 -35.80
N PRO A 346 -2.76 -3.34 -36.95
CA PRO A 346 -4.10 -3.35 -37.51
C PRO A 346 -4.54 -4.74 -37.95
N VAL A 347 -3.60 -5.53 -38.50
CA VAL A 347 -3.84 -6.91 -38.94
C VAL A 347 -4.15 -7.81 -37.75
N TYR A 348 -3.34 -7.73 -36.70
CA TYR A 348 -3.60 -8.49 -35.48
C TYR A 348 -4.94 -8.13 -34.83
N SER A 349 -5.27 -6.83 -34.78
CA SER A 349 -6.53 -6.35 -34.23
C SER A 349 -7.73 -6.85 -35.00
N THR A 350 -7.70 -6.82 -36.35
CA THR A 350 -8.78 -7.33 -37.20
C THR A 350 -8.95 -8.85 -37.08
N ILE A 351 -7.84 -9.62 -37.07
CA ILE A 351 -7.88 -11.07 -36.86
C ILE A 351 -8.47 -11.41 -35.48
N TYR A 352 -8.07 -10.69 -34.46
CA TYR A 352 -8.61 -10.90 -33.10
C TYR A 352 -10.11 -10.63 -33.01
N MET A 353 -10.62 -9.58 -33.66
CA MET A 353 -12.04 -9.27 -33.70
C MET A 353 -12.85 -10.37 -34.41
N LEU A 354 -12.34 -10.90 -35.55
CA LEU A 354 -13.01 -11.92 -36.33
C LEU A 354 -12.92 -13.32 -35.67
N SER A 355 -11.74 -13.69 -35.20
CA SER A 355 -11.47 -15.01 -34.59
C SER A 355 -10.55 -14.92 -33.38
N PRO A 356 -11.09 -14.67 -32.17
CA PRO A 356 -10.31 -14.51 -30.94
C PRO A 356 -9.65 -15.79 -30.44
N THR A 357 -10.05 -16.97 -30.99
CA THR A 357 -9.51 -18.29 -30.62
C THR A 357 -8.42 -18.76 -31.58
N SER A 358 -8.17 -18.05 -32.69
CA SER A 358 -7.09 -18.39 -33.62
C SER A 358 -5.72 -18.27 -32.95
N PRO A 359 -4.67 -18.96 -33.46
CA PRO A 359 -3.31 -18.84 -32.92
C PRO A 359 -2.82 -17.40 -32.87
N MET A 360 -3.14 -16.60 -33.90
CA MET A 360 -2.80 -15.16 -33.94
C MET A 360 -3.61 -14.34 -32.93
N GLY A 361 -4.90 -14.68 -32.73
CA GLY A 361 -5.72 -14.05 -31.72
C GLY A 361 -5.22 -14.33 -30.28
N LEU A 362 -4.76 -15.55 -30.03
CA LEU A 362 -4.13 -15.92 -28.76
C LEU A 362 -2.78 -15.22 -28.56
N PHE A 363 -2.02 -15.02 -29.64
CA PHE A 363 -0.76 -14.27 -29.59
C PHE A 363 -0.98 -12.81 -29.20
N MET A 364 -2.04 -12.18 -29.72
CA MET A 364 -2.39 -10.79 -29.36
C MET A 364 -2.77 -10.63 -27.89
N LYS A 365 -3.25 -11.67 -27.20
CA LYS A 365 -3.53 -11.65 -25.76
C LYS A 365 -2.29 -11.64 -24.88
N LYS A 366 -1.11 -11.93 -25.43
CA LYS A 366 0.13 -11.91 -24.66
C LYS A 366 0.44 -10.47 -24.20
N PRO A 367 0.84 -10.27 -22.92
CA PRO A 367 0.95 -8.93 -22.35
C PRO A 367 1.84 -7.98 -23.13
N PHE A 368 3.02 -8.42 -23.50
CA PHE A 368 3.98 -7.58 -24.24
C PHE A 368 3.48 -7.23 -25.64
N VAL A 369 2.86 -8.18 -26.36
CA VAL A 369 2.28 -7.94 -27.67
C VAL A 369 1.11 -6.97 -27.59
N LYS A 370 0.23 -7.14 -26.60
CA LYS A 370 -0.85 -6.21 -26.31
C LYS A 370 -0.31 -4.79 -26.06
N PHE A 371 0.72 -4.64 -25.23
CA PHE A 371 1.37 -3.36 -24.98
C PHE A 371 1.92 -2.71 -26.24
N ILE A 372 2.65 -3.46 -27.10
CA ILE A 372 3.19 -2.93 -28.34
C ILE A 372 2.08 -2.51 -29.28
N CYS A 373 1.01 -3.29 -29.43
CA CYS A 373 -0.13 -2.94 -30.29
C CYS A 373 -0.80 -1.65 -29.80
N HIS A 374 -1.01 -1.48 -28.48
CA HIS A 374 -1.59 -0.25 -27.91
C HIS A 374 -0.66 0.95 -28.10
N SER A 375 0.63 0.79 -27.84
CA SER A 375 1.63 1.86 -28.01
C SER A 375 1.76 2.29 -29.46
N SER A 376 1.76 1.33 -30.41
CA SER A 376 1.84 1.62 -31.86
C SER A 376 0.57 2.29 -32.37
N SER A 377 -0.58 1.85 -31.88
CA SER A 377 -1.84 2.52 -32.16
C SER A 377 -1.83 3.98 -31.69
N TYR A 378 -1.34 4.22 -30.46
CA TYR A 378 -1.22 5.58 -29.94
C TYR A 378 -0.20 6.42 -30.74
N ALA A 379 0.93 5.84 -31.11
CA ALA A 379 1.89 6.52 -31.99
C ALA A 379 1.28 6.85 -33.37
N PHE A 380 0.45 5.99 -33.92
CA PHE A 380 -0.32 6.28 -35.13
C PHE A 380 -1.28 7.45 -34.94
N PHE A 381 -1.97 7.53 -33.78
CA PHE A 381 -2.80 8.67 -33.43
C PHE A 381 -1.99 9.99 -33.38
N LEU A 382 -0.82 9.98 -32.74
CA LEU A 382 0.08 11.15 -32.71
C LEU A 382 0.57 11.54 -34.11
N MET A 383 0.80 10.57 -35.00
CA MET A 383 1.13 10.82 -36.39
C MET A 383 -0.04 11.49 -37.12
N LEU A 384 -1.29 11.04 -36.93
CA LEU A 384 -2.48 11.70 -37.46
C LEU A 384 -2.62 13.15 -36.97
N LEU A 385 -2.37 13.40 -35.65
CA LEU A 385 -2.37 14.75 -35.08
C LEU A 385 -1.30 15.64 -35.74
N GLY A 386 -0.11 15.12 -35.95
CA GLY A 386 0.98 15.82 -36.67
C GLY A 386 0.60 16.13 -38.10
N MET A 387 -0.02 15.20 -38.82
CA MET A 387 -0.51 15.41 -40.16
C MET A 387 -1.65 16.47 -40.22
N ALA A 388 -2.56 16.45 -39.26
CA ALA A 388 -3.61 17.44 -39.12
C ALA A 388 -3.04 18.85 -38.85
N SER A 389 -2.05 18.94 -37.95
CA SER A 389 -1.36 20.22 -37.67
C SER A 389 -0.67 20.82 -38.86
N GLN A 390 -0.07 20.00 -39.72
CA GLN A 390 0.61 20.44 -40.94
C GLN A 390 -0.33 20.63 -42.13
N ARG A 391 -1.64 20.41 -41.92
CA ARG A 391 -2.65 20.43 -43.01
C ARG A 391 -2.16 19.64 -44.23
N ILE A 392 -1.69 18.42 -43.99
CA ILE A 392 -1.01 17.57 -44.99
C ILE A 392 -1.83 17.44 -46.30
N GLU A 393 -3.15 17.45 -46.19
CA GLU A 393 -4.04 17.38 -47.35
C GLU A 393 -3.78 18.55 -48.29
N TYR A 394 -3.59 19.76 -47.78
CA TYR A 394 -3.31 20.94 -48.58
C TYR A 394 -1.91 20.84 -49.21
N LEU A 395 -0.93 20.42 -48.44
CA LEU A 395 0.45 20.28 -48.89
C LEU A 395 0.61 19.21 -49.99
N VAL A 396 -0.08 18.09 -49.85
CA VAL A 396 -0.06 17.01 -50.88
C VAL A 396 -0.70 17.49 -52.18
N ILE A 397 -1.82 18.23 -52.11
CA ILE A 397 -2.46 18.78 -53.32
C ILE A 397 -1.59 19.85 -53.93
N GLU A 398 -0.91 20.69 -53.18
CA GLU A 398 0.01 21.71 -53.69
C GLU A 398 1.23 21.09 -54.38
N LEU A 399 1.79 19.98 -53.86
CA LEU A 399 2.99 19.36 -54.44
C LEU A 399 2.70 18.40 -55.60
N PHE A 400 1.61 17.65 -55.54
CA PHE A 400 1.32 16.57 -56.48
C PHE A 400 -0.03 16.71 -57.20
N GLY A 401 -0.79 17.77 -56.92
CA GLY A 401 -2.14 17.95 -57.45
C GLY A 401 -2.18 18.34 -58.88
N ASN A 402 -3.19 17.91 -59.61
CA ASN A 402 -3.53 18.40 -60.93
C ASN A 402 -4.28 19.74 -60.87
N ALA A 403 -4.41 20.44 -62.00
CA ALA A 403 -5.12 21.75 -62.09
C ALA A 403 -6.54 21.70 -61.47
N TRP A 404 -7.29 20.64 -61.66
CA TRP A 404 -8.59 20.38 -61.03
C TRP A 404 -8.50 20.28 -59.50
N MET A 405 -7.48 19.62 -58.98
CA MET A 405 -7.24 19.53 -57.49
C MET A 405 -6.84 20.88 -56.92
N HIS A 406 -6.08 21.70 -57.63
CA HIS A 406 -5.77 23.09 -57.20
C HIS A 406 -7.00 23.97 -57.15
N GLU A 407 -7.95 23.82 -58.07
CA GLU A 407 -9.23 24.56 -58.07
C GLU A 407 -10.09 24.15 -56.86
N ILE A 408 -10.15 22.86 -56.51
CA ILE A 408 -10.82 22.36 -55.30
C ILE A 408 -10.15 22.96 -54.04
N LEU A 409 -8.82 22.99 -54.00
CA LEU A 409 -8.07 23.53 -52.85
C LEU A 409 -8.35 25.03 -52.68
N ALA A 410 -8.39 25.79 -53.77
CA ALA A 410 -8.77 27.19 -53.74
C ALA A 410 -10.22 27.41 -53.21
N GLY A 411 -11.13 26.49 -53.56
CA GLY A 411 -12.49 26.44 -53.02
C GLY A 411 -12.51 26.16 -51.52
N TRP A 412 -11.69 25.25 -51.03
CA TRP A 412 -11.55 24.94 -49.58
C TRP A 412 -10.94 26.12 -48.80
N LYS A 413 -9.88 26.75 -49.31
CA LYS A 413 -9.28 27.96 -48.72
C LYS A 413 -10.26 29.12 -48.60
N ARG A 414 -11.20 29.30 -49.57
CA ARG A 414 -12.24 30.32 -49.49
C ARG A 414 -13.32 30.00 -48.44
N ARG A 415 -13.62 28.70 -48.21
CA ARG A 415 -14.68 28.26 -47.29
C ARG A 415 -14.11 27.76 -45.97
N GLU A 416 -13.01 28.35 -45.48
CA GLU A 416 -12.33 27.91 -44.28
C GLU A 416 -13.19 28.05 -43.01
N ARG A 417 -14.02 29.09 -42.92
CA ARG A 417 -14.97 29.35 -41.82
C ARG A 417 -16.09 28.32 -41.85
N GLY A 418 -16.25 27.54 -40.79
CA GLY A 418 -17.26 26.49 -40.67
C GLY A 418 -17.08 25.31 -41.65
N CYS A 419 -15.84 25.04 -42.09
CA CYS A 419 -15.57 23.89 -42.96
C CYS A 419 -15.83 22.55 -42.29
N ILE A 420 -16.29 21.59 -43.09
CA ILE A 420 -16.43 20.19 -42.66
C ILE A 420 -15.03 19.61 -42.40
N PRO A 421 -14.85 18.77 -41.38
CA PRO A 421 -13.55 18.12 -41.08
C PRO A 421 -13.01 17.39 -42.33
N GLY A 422 -11.72 17.59 -42.63
CA GLY A 422 -11.01 16.89 -43.68
C GLY A 422 -10.85 15.36 -43.38
N PHE A 423 -10.24 14.64 -44.29
CA PHE A 423 -10.06 13.20 -44.14
C PHE A 423 -9.21 12.83 -42.91
N VAL A 424 -8.11 13.56 -42.68
CA VAL A 424 -7.22 13.36 -41.52
C VAL A 424 -7.91 13.75 -40.22
N GLU A 425 -8.61 14.91 -40.21
CA GLU A 425 -9.40 15.38 -39.06
C GLU A 425 -10.52 14.38 -38.71
N SER A 426 -11.19 13.81 -39.71
CA SER A 426 -12.19 12.74 -39.49
C SER A 426 -11.59 11.50 -38.88
N GLY A 427 -10.36 11.13 -39.29
CA GLY A 427 -9.60 10.04 -38.65
C GLY A 427 -9.30 10.34 -37.19
N VAL A 428 -8.92 11.58 -36.85
CA VAL A 428 -8.71 12.02 -35.46
C VAL A 428 -10.01 11.94 -34.67
N ILE A 429 -11.16 12.37 -35.22
CA ILE A 429 -12.47 12.28 -34.54
C ILE A 429 -12.83 10.83 -34.20
N ILE A 430 -12.66 9.90 -35.13
CA ILE A 430 -12.89 8.47 -34.89
C ILE A 430 -12.02 7.95 -33.74
N TYR A 431 -10.75 8.36 -33.73
CA TYR A 431 -9.81 8.00 -32.67
C TYR A 431 -10.24 8.55 -31.30
N VAL A 432 -10.62 9.82 -31.25
CA VAL A 432 -11.10 10.50 -30.05
C VAL A 432 -12.34 9.81 -29.47
N ILE A 433 -13.32 9.49 -30.32
CA ILE A 433 -14.52 8.73 -29.88
C ILE A 433 -14.11 7.40 -29.24
N SER A 434 -13.15 6.71 -29.85
CA SER A 434 -12.62 5.45 -29.33
C SER A 434 -11.90 5.60 -27.99
N LEU A 435 -11.12 6.67 -27.81
CA LEU A 435 -10.45 7.00 -26.54
C LEU A 435 -11.49 7.33 -25.46
N VAL A 436 -12.46 8.20 -25.76
CA VAL A 436 -13.54 8.55 -24.82
C VAL A 436 -14.32 7.32 -24.37
N MET A 437 -14.66 6.42 -25.30
CA MET A 437 -15.33 5.16 -24.94
C MET A 437 -14.48 4.28 -24.04
N GLY A 438 -13.15 4.26 -24.25
CA GLY A 438 -12.20 3.56 -23.38
C GLY A 438 -12.21 4.14 -21.97
N GLU A 439 -12.08 5.47 -21.84
CA GLU A 439 -12.09 6.15 -20.55
C GLU A 439 -13.42 6.01 -19.79
N MET A 440 -14.56 6.11 -20.50
CA MET A 440 -15.87 5.85 -19.88
C MET A 440 -15.98 4.43 -19.32
N ARG A 441 -15.38 3.44 -20.00
CA ARG A 441 -15.36 2.06 -19.53
C ARG A 441 -14.47 1.90 -18.29
N SER A 442 -13.31 2.52 -18.28
CA SER A 442 -12.40 2.54 -17.13
C SER A 442 -13.05 3.22 -15.92
N LEU A 443 -13.64 4.40 -16.12
CA LEU A 443 -14.38 5.12 -15.07
C LEU A 443 -15.51 4.28 -14.46
N TRP A 444 -16.21 3.50 -15.30
CA TRP A 444 -17.28 2.63 -14.86
C TRP A 444 -16.78 1.40 -14.10
N SER A 445 -15.61 0.83 -14.48
CA SER A 445 -15.04 -0.35 -13.84
C SER A 445 -14.38 -0.04 -12.49
N ASP A 446 -13.65 1.08 -12.42
CA ASP A 446 -12.80 1.40 -11.28
C ASP A 446 -13.52 2.28 -10.24
N GLY A 447 -14.52 3.04 -10.70
CA GLY A 447 -15.24 4.00 -9.89
C GLY A 447 -14.52 5.37 -9.79
N LEU A 448 -15.28 6.42 -9.48
CA LEU A 448 -14.81 7.81 -9.54
C LEU A 448 -13.61 8.09 -8.63
N LEU A 449 -13.63 7.56 -7.40
CA LEU A 449 -12.55 7.83 -6.42
C LEU A 449 -11.22 7.16 -6.80
N GLU A 450 -11.28 5.94 -7.28
CA GLU A 450 -10.08 5.21 -7.71
C GLU A 450 -9.52 5.79 -9.01
N TYR A 451 -10.39 6.18 -9.94
CA TYR A 451 -10.02 6.85 -11.19
C TYR A 451 -9.29 8.19 -10.96
N ILE A 452 -9.80 9.08 -10.08
CA ILE A 452 -9.17 10.38 -9.78
C ILE A 452 -7.87 10.20 -8.98
N SER A 453 -7.67 9.09 -8.29
CA SER A 453 -6.44 8.86 -7.53
C SER A 453 -5.19 8.71 -8.40
N ASP A 454 -5.35 8.38 -9.68
CA ASP A 454 -4.27 8.30 -10.66
C ASP A 454 -4.16 9.59 -11.48
N LEU A 455 -3.02 10.27 -11.38
CA LEU A 455 -2.75 11.51 -12.10
C LEU A 455 -2.85 11.33 -13.62
N TRP A 456 -2.51 10.18 -14.16
CA TRP A 456 -2.54 9.92 -15.59
C TRP A 456 -3.97 9.84 -16.14
N ASN A 457 -4.90 9.30 -15.37
CA ASN A 457 -6.32 9.31 -15.74
C ASN A 457 -6.88 10.74 -15.80
N ILE A 458 -6.41 11.63 -14.91
CA ILE A 458 -6.78 13.05 -14.96
C ILE A 458 -6.27 13.70 -16.25
N VAL A 459 -5.02 13.40 -16.65
CA VAL A 459 -4.46 13.91 -17.91
C VAL A 459 -5.27 13.41 -19.11
N ASP A 460 -5.65 12.14 -19.11
CA ASP A 460 -6.48 11.53 -20.17
C ASP A 460 -7.88 12.16 -20.24
N PHE A 461 -8.49 12.40 -19.09
CA PHE A 461 -9.78 13.10 -19.02
C PHE A 461 -9.69 14.51 -19.59
N VAL A 462 -8.68 15.29 -19.17
CA VAL A 462 -8.47 16.66 -19.66
C VAL A 462 -8.20 16.67 -21.16
N GLN A 463 -7.33 15.76 -21.65
CA GLN A 463 -7.08 15.59 -23.09
C GLN A 463 -8.38 15.34 -23.87
N ASN A 464 -9.15 14.35 -23.43
CA ASN A 464 -10.40 13.98 -24.10
C ASN A 464 -11.44 15.09 -24.02
N MET A 465 -11.51 15.84 -22.91
CA MET A 465 -12.38 17.00 -22.76
C MET A 465 -12.07 18.09 -23.81
N PHE A 466 -10.79 18.41 -24.03
CA PHE A 466 -10.42 19.40 -25.04
C PHE A 466 -10.81 18.94 -26.46
N TYR A 467 -10.65 17.68 -26.80
CA TYR A 467 -11.09 17.17 -28.09
C TYR A 467 -12.62 17.15 -28.24
N VAL A 468 -13.36 16.82 -27.20
CA VAL A 468 -14.82 16.92 -27.22
C VAL A 468 -15.26 18.37 -27.42
N ILE A 469 -14.65 19.32 -26.71
CA ILE A 469 -14.90 20.76 -26.87
C ILE A 469 -14.56 21.18 -28.30
N TRP A 470 -13.44 20.74 -28.87
CA TRP A 470 -13.05 20.98 -30.24
C TRP A 470 -14.15 20.55 -31.23
N VAL A 471 -14.63 19.31 -31.13
CA VAL A 471 -15.69 18.78 -31.99
C VAL A 471 -16.98 19.59 -31.85
N MET A 472 -17.39 19.89 -30.60
CA MET A 472 -18.60 20.69 -30.35
C MET A 472 -18.51 22.09 -30.90
N LEU A 473 -17.36 22.76 -30.77
CA LEU A 473 -17.13 24.10 -31.36
C LEU A 473 -17.11 24.06 -32.87
N ARG A 474 -16.56 23.01 -33.50
CA ARG A 474 -16.60 22.81 -34.95
C ARG A 474 -18.04 22.68 -35.47
N VAL A 475 -18.84 21.87 -34.78
CA VAL A 475 -20.28 21.74 -35.10
C VAL A 475 -21.00 23.06 -34.93
N THR A 476 -20.72 23.80 -33.87
CA THR A 476 -21.30 25.13 -33.63
C THR A 476 -20.89 26.12 -34.72
N ALA A 477 -19.61 26.15 -35.11
CA ALA A 477 -19.13 26.99 -36.21
C ALA A 477 -19.85 26.68 -37.53
N TRP A 478 -20.04 25.40 -37.84
CA TRP A 478 -20.78 24.97 -39.00
C TRP A 478 -22.26 25.44 -38.94
N ILE A 479 -22.93 25.30 -37.79
CA ILE A 479 -24.33 25.77 -37.61
C ILE A 479 -24.43 27.28 -37.78
N VAL A 480 -23.50 28.06 -37.21
CA VAL A 480 -23.46 29.51 -37.32
C VAL A 480 -23.31 29.93 -38.80
N VAL A 481 -22.37 29.32 -39.51
CA VAL A 481 -22.16 29.61 -40.95
C VAL A 481 -23.39 29.24 -41.79
N GLN A 482 -24.04 28.07 -41.53
CA GLN A 482 -25.26 27.70 -42.22
C GLN A 482 -26.41 28.69 -41.94
N ARG A 483 -26.54 29.15 -40.72
CA ARG A 483 -27.55 30.13 -40.31
C ARG A 483 -27.35 31.49 -41.03
N GLU A 484 -26.08 31.96 -41.09
CA GLU A 484 -25.74 33.21 -41.80
C GLU A 484 -26.04 33.09 -43.31
N TYR A 485 -25.67 31.94 -43.90
CA TYR A 485 -25.95 31.64 -45.30
C TYR A 485 -27.45 31.64 -45.62
N TRP A 486 -28.28 31.01 -44.79
CA TRP A 486 -29.73 30.98 -44.99
C TRP A 486 -30.39 32.35 -44.80
N ASN A 487 -29.77 33.23 -44.02
CA ASN A 487 -30.21 34.61 -43.83
C ASN A 487 -29.82 35.53 -45.01
N GLY A 488 -29.12 35.00 -46.01
CA GLY A 488 -28.71 35.75 -47.19
C GLY A 488 -27.44 36.59 -46.99
N LEU A 489 -26.70 36.37 -45.89
CA LEU A 489 -25.41 37.02 -45.63
C LEU A 489 -24.30 36.14 -46.24
N ASP A 490 -23.21 36.79 -46.72
CA ASP A 490 -22.02 36.02 -47.11
C ASP A 490 -21.21 35.66 -45.86
N PRO A 491 -21.16 34.40 -45.41
CA PRO A 491 -20.46 34.01 -44.19
C PRO A 491 -18.96 33.80 -44.41
N TRP A 492 -18.46 33.83 -45.66
CA TRP A 492 -17.05 33.49 -46.00
C TRP A 492 -16.17 34.73 -46.20
N TYR A 493 -16.08 35.60 -45.22
CA TYR A 493 -15.20 36.77 -45.24
C TYR A 493 -13.80 36.40 -44.71
N PRO A 494 -12.76 37.21 -45.03
CA PRO A 494 -11.37 36.96 -44.65
C PRO A 494 -11.18 36.78 -43.13
N ARG A 495 -10.20 35.97 -42.74
CA ARG A 495 -9.93 35.60 -41.35
C ARG A 495 -9.58 36.79 -40.43
N ASP A 496 -8.99 37.83 -40.95
CA ASP A 496 -8.69 39.09 -40.25
C ASP A 496 -9.94 39.84 -39.76
N GLN A 497 -11.07 39.59 -40.40
CA GLN A 497 -12.36 40.21 -40.04
C GLN A 497 -13.22 39.32 -39.11
N TRP A 498 -12.74 38.14 -38.73
CA TRP A 498 -13.49 37.25 -37.84
C TRP A 498 -13.59 37.84 -36.42
N HIS A 499 -14.70 37.60 -35.76
CA HIS A 499 -14.88 37.99 -34.37
C HIS A 499 -13.88 37.27 -33.47
N ALA A 500 -13.32 37.93 -32.43
CA ALA A 500 -12.34 37.36 -31.53
C ALA A 500 -12.80 36.05 -30.85
N PHE A 501 -14.09 35.88 -30.64
CA PHE A 501 -14.72 34.70 -30.07
C PHE A 501 -15.46 33.86 -31.13
N ASP A 502 -15.02 33.87 -32.37
CA ASP A 502 -15.58 32.99 -33.38
C ASP A 502 -15.38 31.52 -32.94
N PRO A 503 -16.42 30.67 -32.99
CA PRO A 503 -16.33 29.26 -32.59
C PRO A 503 -15.24 28.50 -33.33
N MET A 504 -14.90 28.91 -34.55
CA MET A 504 -13.79 28.29 -35.31
C MET A 504 -12.44 28.55 -34.67
N LEU A 505 -12.16 29.80 -34.26
CA LEU A 505 -10.90 30.15 -33.56
C LEU A 505 -10.78 29.46 -32.21
N LEU A 506 -11.88 29.44 -31.45
CA LEU A 506 -11.92 28.73 -30.17
C LEU A 506 -11.69 27.22 -30.37
N SER A 507 -12.21 26.65 -31.46
CA SER A 507 -12.00 25.22 -31.76
C SER A 507 -10.54 24.90 -32.05
N GLU A 508 -9.83 25.77 -32.78
CA GLU A 508 -8.40 25.61 -33.03
C GLU A 508 -7.59 25.67 -31.73
N GLY A 509 -7.93 26.59 -30.82
CA GLY A 509 -7.30 26.66 -29.49
C GLY A 509 -7.52 25.39 -28.67
N ALA A 510 -8.74 24.86 -28.66
CA ALA A 510 -9.05 23.60 -27.96
C ALA A 510 -8.30 22.40 -28.58
N PHE A 511 -8.21 22.35 -29.93
CA PHE A 511 -7.44 21.30 -30.61
C PHE A 511 -5.95 21.37 -30.27
N ALA A 512 -5.36 22.56 -30.24
CA ALA A 512 -3.96 22.77 -29.90
C ALA A 512 -3.67 22.33 -28.43
N ALA A 513 -4.55 22.69 -27.50
CA ALA A 513 -4.44 22.24 -26.12
C ALA A 513 -4.52 20.71 -26.00
N GLY A 514 -5.50 20.09 -26.65
CA GLY A 514 -5.64 18.62 -26.69
C GLY A 514 -4.41 17.93 -27.26
N MET A 515 -3.81 18.51 -28.29
CA MET A 515 -2.59 18.00 -28.92
C MET A 515 -1.39 18.03 -27.96
N ILE A 516 -1.22 19.14 -27.20
CA ILE A 516 -0.15 19.24 -26.18
C ILE A 516 -0.28 18.11 -25.16
N PHE A 517 -1.47 17.89 -24.59
CA PHE A 517 -1.70 16.80 -23.64
C PHE A 517 -1.48 15.42 -24.25
N SER A 518 -1.84 15.23 -25.53
CA SER A 518 -1.60 13.95 -26.23
C SER A 518 -0.11 13.63 -26.38
N PHE A 519 0.73 14.60 -26.69
CA PHE A 519 2.18 14.39 -26.74
C PHE A 519 2.78 14.21 -25.33
N LEU A 520 2.27 14.89 -24.31
CA LEU A 520 2.70 14.70 -22.92
C LEU A 520 2.39 13.28 -22.43
N LYS A 521 1.29 12.68 -22.83
CA LYS A 521 0.95 11.29 -22.50
C LYS A 521 2.00 10.28 -23.00
N LEU A 522 2.74 10.59 -24.06
CA LEU A 522 3.82 9.75 -24.55
C LEU A 522 4.88 9.47 -23.45
N VAL A 523 5.08 10.43 -22.54
CA VAL A 523 6.00 10.28 -21.40
C VAL A 523 5.60 9.09 -20.55
N HIS A 524 4.30 8.80 -20.40
CA HIS A 524 3.83 7.63 -19.64
C HIS A 524 4.31 6.29 -20.22
N ILE A 525 4.35 6.18 -21.55
CA ILE A 525 4.81 4.96 -22.23
C ILE A 525 6.30 4.70 -21.95
N PHE A 526 7.09 5.75 -21.75
CA PHE A 526 8.52 5.62 -21.45
C PHE A 526 8.81 5.07 -20.05
N SER A 527 7.80 4.95 -19.16
CA SER A 527 7.94 4.34 -17.84
C SER A 527 8.45 2.88 -17.88
N VAL A 528 8.23 2.18 -18.99
CA VAL A 528 8.73 0.80 -19.19
C VAL A 528 10.27 0.78 -19.37
N ASN A 529 10.85 1.87 -19.87
CA ASN A 529 12.29 1.95 -20.12
C ASN A 529 13.07 2.11 -18.81
N PRO A 530 14.12 1.29 -18.54
CA PRO A 530 14.87 1.34 -17.28
C PRO A 530 15.66 2.64 -17.08
N HIS A 531 15.96 3.39 -18.14
CA HIS A 531 16.72 4.64 -18.07
C HIS A 531 15.80 5.86 -17.93
N LEU A 532 14.68 5.89 -18.66
CA LEU A 532 13.75 7.02 -18.69
C LEU A 532 12.71 6.93 -17.58
N GLY A 533 12.36 5.72 -17.13
CA GLY A 533 11.35 5.50 -16.10
C GLY A 533 11.66 6.19 -14.77
N PRO A 534 12.84 6.00 -14.18
CA PRO A 534 13.22 6.70 -12.95
C PRO A 534 13.14 8.23 -13.08
N LEU A 535 13.59 8.76 -14.23
CA LEU A 535 13.53 10.21 -14.51
C LEU A 535 12.09 10.72 -14.57
N GLN A 536 11.20 9.97 -15.22
CA GLN A 536 9.76 10.30 -15.29
C GLN A 536 9.11 10.37 -13.89
N ILE A 537 9.43 9.40 -13.02
CA ILE A 537 8.88 9.38 -11.66
C ILE A 537 9.40 10.55 -10.84
N SER A 538 10.69 10.88 -10.99
CA SER A 538 11.26 12.07 -10.35
C SER A 538 10.54 13.34 -10.80
N LEU A 539 10.31 13.49 -12.11
CA LEU A 539 9.56 14.60 -12.67
C LEU A 539 8.15 14.70 -12.09
N GLY A 540 7.41 13.57 -12.05
CA GLY A 540 6.05 13.53 -11.51
C GLY A 540 5.96 13.97 -10.04
N ARG A 541 6.97 13.66 -9.24
CA ARG A 541 7.06 14.11 -7.84
C ARG A 541 7.38 15.60 -7.74
N MET A 542 8.31 16.09 -8.56
CA MET A 542 8.66 17.50 -8.59
C MET A 542 7.50 18.40 -9.02
N ILE A 543 6.60 17.94 -9.90
CA ILE A 543 5.38 18.66 -10.28
C ILE A 543 4.52 19.01 -9.06
N ILE A 544 4.40 18.12 -8.07
CA ILE A 544 3.63 18.39 -6.86
C ILE A 544 4.22 19.56 -6.06
N ASP A 545 5.55 19.65 -6.00
CA ASP A 545 6.22 20.76 -5.31
C ASP A 545 6.10 22.07 -6.09
N ILE A 546 6.14 21.99 -7.43
CA ILE A 546 5.85 23.13 -8.30
C ILE A 546 4.44 23.68 -8.05
N ILE A 547 3.42 22.82 -7.92
CA ILE A 547 2.04 23.25 -7.66
C ILE A 547 1.92 23.98 -6.31
N LYS A 548 2.57 23.47 -5.25
CA LYS A 548 2.60 24.13 -3.95
C LYS A 548 3.27 25.50 -4.02
N PHE A 549 4.40 25.57 -4.70
CA PHE A 549 5.12 26.81 -4.93
C PHE A 549 4.31 27.82 -5.76
N PHE A 550 3.65 27.33 -6.82
CA PHE A 550 2.86 28.15 -7.73
C PHE A 550 1.75 28.92 -7.02
N PHE A 551 1.19 28.34 -5.95
CA PHE A 551 0.19 29.04 -5.13
C PHE A 551 0.76 30.31 -4.49
N ILE A 552 1.97 30.24 -3.89
CA ILE A 552 2.62 31.41 -3.29
C ILE A 552 3.03 32.41 -4.38
N TYR A 553 3.59 31.90 -5.48
CA TYR A 553 3.99 32.72 -6.62
C TYR A 553 2.80 33.50 -7.19
N THR A 554 1.66 32.86 -7.39
CA THR A 554 0.45 33.49 -7.92
C THR A 554 -0.09 34.57 -6.98
N LEU A 555 -0.03 34.35 -5.67
CA LEU A 555 -0.43 35.35 -4.69
C LEU A 555 0.44 36.61 -4.78
N VAL A 556 1.76 36.45 -4.87
CA VAL A 556 2.69 37.57 -5.02
C VAL A 556 2.48 38.29 -6.37
N LEU A 557 2.35 37.51 -7.44
CA LEU A 557 2.08 38.05 -8.78
C LEU A 557 0.81 38.89 -8.79
N PHE A 558 -0.28 38.38 -8.21
CA PHE A 558 -1.54 39.07 -8.15
C PHE A 558 -1.49 40.34 -7.30
N ALA A 559 -0.80 40.30 -6.14
CA ALA A 559 -0.63 41.48 -5.27
C ALA A 559 0.11 42.61 -5.98
N PHE A 560 1.24 42.30 -6.63
CA PHE A 560 1.96 43.29 -7.42
C PHE A 560 1.23 43.72 -8.68
N GLY A 561 0.48 42.78 -9.31
CA GLY A 561 -0.39 43.05 -10.43
C GLY A 561 -1.47 44.10 -10.12
N CYS A 562 -2.16 43.95 -8.98
CA CYS A 562 -3.12 44.95 -8.51
C CYS A 562 -2.46 46.32 -8.25
N GLY A 563 -1.31 46.34 -7.58
CA GLY A 563 -0.60 47.58 -7.29
C GLY A 563 -0.11 48.30 -8.54
N MET A 564 0.49 47.56 -9.46
CA MET A 564 0.94 48.11 -10.76
C MET A 564 -0.21 48.58 -11.64
N ASN A 565 -1.27 47.82 -11.75
CA ASN A 565 -2.45 48.20 -12.51
C ASN A 565 -3.07 49.50 -11.96
N GLN A 566 -3.16 49.65 -10.61
CA GLN A 566 -3.69 50.84 -9.97
C GLN A 566 -2.83 52.08 -10.28
N LEU A 567 -1.52 51.96 -10.42
CA LEU A 567 -0.65 53.08 -10.75
C LEU A 567 -0.64 53.42 -12.24
N MET A 568 -0.79 52.45 -13.12
CA MET A 568 -0.49 52.57 -14.55
C MET A 568 -1.74 52.63 -15.44
N TRP A 569 -2.92 52.20 -14.98
CA TRP A 569 -4.12 52.11 -15.80
C TRP A 569 -4.47 53.40 -16.56
N TYR A 570 -4.37 54.56 -15.89
CA TYR A 570 -4.66 55.89 -16.51
C TYR A 570 -3.66 56.22 -17.61
N TYR A 571 -2.41 55.99 -17.41
CA TYR A 571 -1.37 56.28 -18.40
C TYR A 571 -1.42 55.28 -19.58
N ALA A 572 -1.78 54.07 -19.30
CA ALA A 572 -2.03 53.06 -20.32
C ALA A 572 -3.22 53.44 -21.25
N ASP A 573 -4.26 54.06 -20.70
CA ASP A 573 -5.40 54.55 -21.49
C ASP A 573 -4.99 55.76 -22.39
N LEU A 574 -4.09 56.61 -21.92
CA LEU A 574 -3.50 57.65 -22.76
C LEU A 574 -2.67 57.10 -23.95
N GLU A 575 -1.95 55.99 -23.72
CA GLU A 575 -1.24 55.33 -24.82
C GLU A 575 -2.19 54.58 -25.76
N LYS A 576 -3.32 54.07 -25.25
CA LYS A 576 -4.41 53.54 -26.11
C LYS A 576 -4.89 54.55 -27.13
N GLN A 577 -5.15 55.79 -26.72
CA GLN A 577 -5.61 56.84 -27.60
C GLN A 577 -4.62 57.14 -28.72
N LYS A 578 -3.34 56.94 -28.51
CA LYS A 578 -2.32 57.06 -29.56
C LYS A 578 -2.26 55.86 -30.47
N CYS A 579 -2.40 54.66 -29.92
CA CYS A 579 -2.43 53.44 -30.70
C CYS A 579 -3.61 53.36 -31.63
N TYR A 580 -4.79 53.90 -31.24
CA TYR A 580 -6.04 53.89 -31.99
C TYR A 580 -6.35 55.29 -32.55
N HIS A 581 -5.41 55.88 -33.21
CA HIS A 581 -5.55 57.25 -33.71
C HIS A 581 -6.14 57.37 -35.12
N MET A 582 -6.26 56.23 -35.85
CA MET A 582 -6.80 56.23 -37.22
C MET A 582 -8.28 56.62 -37.27
N LYS A 583 -8.63 57.75 -37.90
CA LYS A 583 -10.00 58.23 -38.00
C LYS A 583 -10.86 57.35 -38.91
N ASP A 584 -10.26 56.75 -39.92
CA ASP A 584 -10.95 55.91 -40.90
C ASP A 584 -11.26 54.49 -40.39
N PHE A 585 -10.49 53.98 -39.40
CA PHE A 585 -10.64 52.66 -38.75
C PHE A 585 -10.37 52.79 -37.25
N PRO A 586 -11.35 53.30 -36.48
CA PRO A 586 -11.12 53.57 -35.04
C PRO A 586 -10.93 52.34 -34.19
N ASP A 587 -11.28 51.17 -34.68
CA ASP A 587 -11.16 49.87 -33.97
C ASP A 587 -9.88 49.11 -34.31
N LEU A 588 -9.08 49.60 -35.27
CA LEU A 588 -7.80 48.94 -35.65
C LEU A 588 -6.61 49.63 -35.00
N PRO A 589 -5.77 48.88 -34.28
CA PRO A 589 -4.54 49.41 -33.69
C PRO A 589 -3.48 49.62 -34.78
N ASP A 590 -2.83 50.79 -34.76
CA ASP A 590 -1.73 51.11 -35.66
C ASP A 590 -0.39 50.62 -35.11
N PHE A 591 -0.09 49.38 -35.38
CA PHE A 591 1.19 48.77 -34.97
C PHE A 591 2.36 49.26 -35.83
N ASP A 592 2.14 49.61 -37.06
CA ASP A 592 3.20 49.98 -38.00
C ASP A 592 3.83 51.35 -37.66
N ASN A 593 3.00 52.33 -37.25
CA ASN A 593 3.49 53.66 -36.92
C ASN A 593 3.63 53.94 -35.41
N GLN A 594 2.87 53.20 -34.58
CA GLN A 594 2.80 53.43 -33.14
C GLN A 594 3.08 52.15 -32.31
N GLU A 595 3.99 51.31 -32.77
CA GLU A 595 4.33 50.04 -32.16
C GLU A 595 4.59 50.16 -30.65
N LYS A 596 5.34 51.19 -30.23
CA LYS A 596 5.67 51.42 -28.83
C LYS A 596 4.43 51.73 -27.98
N ALA A 597 3.54 52.59 -28.45
CA ALA A 597 2.32 52.99 -27.74
C ALA A 597 1.36 51.80 -27.62
N CYS A 598 1.17 51.01 -28.68
CA CYS A 598 0.34 49.83 -28.72
C CYS A 598 0.88 48.73 -27.78
N SER A 599 2.18 48.50 -27.79
CA SER A 599 2.84 47.52 -26.93
C SER A 599 2.72 47.86 -25.45
N ILE A 600 2.95 49.10 -25.05
CA ILE A 600 2.83 49.56 -23.67
C ILE A 600 1.38 49.52 -23.20
N TRP A 601 0.43 49.99 -24.03
CA TRP A 601 -0.98 49.88 -23.70
C TRP A 601 -1.38 48.43 -23.42
N ARG A 602 -1.03 47.47 -24.28
CA ARG A 602 -1.34 46.04 -24.06
C ARG A 602 -0.81 45.53 -22.73
N ARG A 603 0.36 45.99 -22.29
CA ARG A 603 0.97 45.52 -21.05
C ARG A 603 0.24 45.91 -19.77
N PHE A 604 -0.44 47.07 -19.77
CA PHE A 604 -1.06 47.63 -18.57
C PHE A 604 -2.56 47.97 -18.77
N ALA A 605 -3.19 47.47 -19.81
CA ALA A 605 -4.58 47.78 -20.16
C ALA A 605 -5.57 47.29 -19.08
N ASN A 606 -5.35 46.12 -18.53
CA ASN A 606 -6.22 45.46 -17.58
C ASN A 606 -5.38 44.71 -16.55
N LEU A 607 -5.99 44.36 -15.40
CA LEU A 607 -5.34 43.55 -14.37
C LEU A 607 -4.80 42.22 -14.92
N PHE A 608 -5.51 41.57 -15.84
CA PHE A 608 -5.07 40.33 -16.49
C PHE A 608 -3.81 40.56 -17.33
N GLU A 609 -3.78 41.58 -18.18
CA GLU A 609 -2.63 41.94 -19.03
C GLU A 609 -1.43 42.36 -18.18
N THR A 610 -1.68 43.16 -17.12
CA THR A 610 -0.63 43.54 -16.15
C THR A 610 -0.04 42.31 -15.44
N SER A 611 -0.87 41.37 -15.00
CA SER A 611 -0.41 40.13 -14.37
C SER A 611 0.36 39.26 -15.36
N GLN A 612 -0.09 39.14 -16.60
CA GLN A 612 0.63 38.46 -17.68
C GLN A 612 1.97 39.11 -17.96
N SER A 613 2.03 40.43 -18.01
CA SER A 613 3.29 41.18 -18.19
C SER A 613 4.27 40.94 -17.03
N LEU A 614 3.79 40.92 -15.78
CA LEU A 614 4.60 40.61 -14.63
C LEU A 614 5.06 39.15 -14.64
N PHE A 615 4.21 38.22 -15.12
CA PHE A 615 4.62 36.83 -15.30
C PHE A 615 5.82 36.73 -16.26
N TRP A 616 5.76 37.37 -17.41
CA TRP A 616 6.89 37.42 -18.36
C TRP A 616 8.08 38.19 -17.81
N ALA A 617 7.86 39.23 -16.98
CA ALA A 617 8.92 39.96 -16.29
C ALA A 617 9.74 39.06 -15.35
N SER A 618 9.15 38.05 -14.73
CA SER A 618 9.90 37.09 -13.90
C SER A 618 10.93 36.28 -14.71
N PHE A 619 10.75 36.19 -16.03
CA PHE A 619 11.72 35.57 -16.95
C PHE A 619 12.65 36.60 -17.63
N GLY A 620 12.60 37.87 -17.21
CA GLY A 620 13.43 38.93 -17.76
C GLY A 620 12.96 39.49 -19.11
N MET A 621 11.71 39.21 -19.54
CA MET A 621 11.18 39.59 -20.87
C MET A 621 10.52 40.98 -20.92
N VAL A 622 10.51 41.71 -19.82
CA VAL A 622 9.93 43.07 -19.77
C VAL A 622 11.05 44.08 -19.54
N ASP A 623 11.14 45.01 -20.49
CA ASP A 623 12.14 46.10 -20.44
C ASP A 623 11.65 47.27 -19.56
N LEU A 624 12.61 47.95 -18.90
CA LEU A 624 12.38 49.19 -18.14
C LEU A 624 11.82 50.34 -18.95
N MET A 625 12.06 50.35 -20.27
CA MET A 625 11.47 51.32 -21.21
C MET A 625 9.95 51.23 -21.26
N SER A 626 9.36 50.17 -20.84
CA SER A 626 7.90 49.97 -20.75
C SER A 626 7.24 50.87 -19.69
N PHE A 627 8.00 51.45 -18.77
CA PHE A 627 7.50 52.34 -17.71
C PHE A 627 7.64 53.84 -18.10
N ASP A 628 8.17 54.16 -19.27
CA ASP A 628 8.24 55.52 -19.82
C ASP A 628 6.98 55.84 -20.59
N LEU A 629 5.83 55.93 -19.91
CA LEU A 629 4.55 56.27 -20.50
C LEU A 629 4.43 57.79 -20.70
N THR A 630 3.68 58.20 -21.69
CA THR A 630 3.48 59.63 -22.00
C THR A 630 2.75 60.34 -20.86
N GLY A 631 3.32 61.44 -20.40
CA GLY A 631 2.70 62.27 -19.35
C GLY A 631 2.83 61.71 -17.95
N ILE A 632 3.56 60.63 -17.75
CA ILE A 632 3.79 60.07 -16.42
C ILE A 632 4.49 61.05 -15.51
N LYS A 633 3.98 61.24 -14.30
CA LYS A 633 4.60 62.14 -13.29
C LYS A 633 5.78 61.43 -12.60
N SER A 634 6.80 62.25 -12.24
CA SER A 634 8.01 61.72 -11.62
C SER A 634 7.76 60.87 -10.37
N PHE A 635 6.81 61.19 -9.54
CA PHE A 635 6.42 60.45 -8.36
C PHE A 635 5.85 59.09 -8.71
N THR A 636 4.90 59.04 -9.68
CA THR A 636 4.29 57.78 -10.10
C THR A 636 5.31 56.86 -10.78
N ARG A 637 6.18 57.42 -11.63
CA ARG A 637 7.28 56.65 -12.23
C ARG A 637 8.23 56.06 -11.20
N PHE A 638 8.61 56.88 -10.19
CA PHE A 638 9.47 56.40 -9.10
C PHE A 638 8.83 55.21 -8.38
N TRP A 639 7.58 55.33 -7.98
CA TRP A 639 6.87 54.23 -7.31
C TRP A 639 6.70 53.01 -8.19
N ALA A 640 6.38 53.16 -9.47
CA ALA A 640 6.24 52.07 -10.41
C ALA A 640 7.56 51.29 -10.57
N LEU A 641 8.64 51.99 -10.76
CA LEU A 641 9.98 51.39 -10.86
C LEU A 641 10.41 50.72 -9.54
N LEU A 642 10.09 51.33 -8.38
CA LEU A 642 10.39 50.73 -7.06
C LEU A 642 9.59 49.46 -6.85
N MET A 643 8.28 49.44 -7.15
CA MET A 643 7.43 48.25 -7.07
C MET A 643 7.89 47.15 -8.04
N PHE A 644 8.23 47.53 -9.28
CA PHE A 644 8.74 46.57 -10.27
C PHE A 644 10.11 46.00 -9.84
N GLY A 645 11.00 46.83 -9.33
CA GLY A 645 12.27 46.36 -8.79
C GLY A 645 12.11 45.44 -7.59
N SER A 646 11.21 45.79 -6.66
CA SER A 646 10.89 44.94 -5.49
C SER A 646 10.29 43.60 -5.94
N TYR A 647 9.37 43.60 -6.92
CA TYR A 647 8.81 42.43 -7.53
C TYR A 647 9.90 41.52 -8.12
N SER A 648 10.83 42.11 -8.89
CA SER A 648 11.92 41.37 -9.53
C SER A 648 12.85 40.73 -8.48
N VAL A 649 13.17 41.44 -7.42
CA VAL A 649 13.98 40.92 -6.31
C VAL A 649 13.28 39.73 -5.65
N ILE A 650 12.02 39.90 -5.28
CA ILE A 650 11.25 38.83 -4.63
C ILE A 650 11.12 37.62 -5.55
N ASN A 651 10.74 37.78 -6.79
CA ASN A 651 10.51 36.64 -7.67
C ASN A 651 11.79 35.97 -8.15
N VAL A 652 12.77 36.72 -8.64
CA VAL A 652 13.95 36.15 -9.28
C VAL A 652 14.97 35.71 -8.21
N ILE A 653 15.20 36.52 -7.18
CA ILE A 653 16.23 36.18 -6.18
C ILE A 653 15.68 35.26 -5.09
N VAL A 654 14.47 35.51 -4.59
CA VAL A 654 13.94 34.72 -3.45
C VAL A 654 13.12 33.55 -3.94
N LEU A 655 12.05 33.77 -4.66
CA LEU A 655 11.09 32.71 -5.02
C LEU A 655 11.68 31.69 -6.00
N LEU A 656 12.36 32.12 -7.04
CA LEU A 656 12.94 31.19 -8.02
C LEU A 656 14.05 30.33 -7.38
N ASN A 657 14.91 30.90 -6.53
CA ASN A 657 15.93 30.12 -5.83
C ASN A 657 15.32 29.16 -4.80
N MET A 658 14.23 29.57 -4.14
CA MET A 658 13.47 28.68 -3.26
C MET A 658 12.88 27.49 -4.04
N LEU A 659 12.32 27.72 -5.24
CA LEU A 659 11.84 26.65 -6.12
C LEU A 659 12.97 25.69 -6.49
N ILE A 660 14.11 26.21 -6.92
CA ILE A 660 15.29 25.40 -7.29
C ILE A 660 15.74 24.56 -6.09
N ALA A 661 15.81 25.15 -4.90
CA ALA A 661 16.21 24.44 -3.68
C ALA A 661 15.21 23.33 -3.31
N MET A 662 13.90 23.61 -3.38
CA MET A 662 12.87 22.59 -3.13
C MET A 662 12.94 21.45 -4.14
N MET A 663 13.06 21.75 -5.43
CA MET A 663 13.15 20.75 -6.49
C MET A 663 14.42 19.90 -6.35
N SER A 664 15.56 20.53 -6.01
CA SER A 664 16.82 19.81 -5.79
C SER A 664 16.73 18.85 -4.60
N ASN A 665 16.16 19.29 -3.48
CA ASN A 665 15.94 18.46 -2.31
C ASN A 665 14.99 17.29 -2.62
N SER A 666 13.87 17.55 -3.29
CA SER A 666 12.93 16.50 -3.70
C SER A 666 13.57 15.50 -4.67
N TYR A 667 14.37 15.98 -5.62
CA TYR A 667 15.11 15.12 -6.54
C TYR A 667 16.09 14.21 -5.79
N GLN A 668 16.83 14.73 -4.82
CA GLN A 668 17.78 13.94 -4.04
C GLN A 668 17.09 12.83 -3.26
N ILE A 669 16.01 13.13 -2.54
CA ILE A 669 15.22 12.16 -1.78
C ILE A 669 14.65 11.06 -2.68
N ILE A 670 14.23 11.43 -3.89
CA ILE A 670 13.65 10.48 -4.84
C ILE A 670 14.74 9.63 -5.49
N SER A 671 15.89 10.24 -5.82
CA SER A 671 17.01 9.55 -6.48
C SER A 671 17.52 8.38 -5.66
N GLU A 672 17.54 8.48 -4.33
CA GLU A 672 17.92 7.40 -3.42
C GLU A 672 17.00 6.17 -3.53
N ARG A 673 15.73 6.39 -3.84
CA ARG A 673 14.69 5.34 -3.95
C ARG A 673 14.14 5.15 -5.37
N ALA A 674 14.81 5.74 -6.36
CA ALA A 674 14.30 5.80 -7.74
C ALA A 674 14.07 4.41 -8.36
N ASP A 675 14.94 3.45 -8.09
CA ASP A 675 14.81 2.08 -8.60
C ASP A 675 13.56 1.38 -8.04
N THR A 676 13.32 1.50 -6.74
CA THR A 676 12.13 0.93 -6.09
C THR A 676 10.84 1.57 -6.61
N GLU A 677 10.82 2.90 -6.72
CA GLU A 677 9.66 3.63 -7.24
C GLU A 677 9.40 3.27 -8.71
N TRP A 678 10.43 3.17 -9.52
CA TRP A 678 10.32 2.77 -10.91
C TRP A 678 9.82 1.32 -11.08
N LYS A 679 10.39 0.37 -10.34
CA LYS A 679 9.94 -1.03 -10.37
C LYS A 679 8.47 -1.13 -9.96
N PHE A 680 8.04 -0.36 -8.96
CA PHE A 680 6.65 -0.31 -8.52
C PHE A 680 5.74 0.26 -9.62
N ALA A 681 6.06 1.41 -10.21
CA ALA A 681 5.27 2.03 -11.28
C ALA A 681 5.20 1.16 -12.53
N ARG A 682 6.34 0.54 -12.92
CA ARG A 682 6.40 -0.42 -14.03
C ARG A 682 5.52 -1.64 -13.76
N SER A 683 5.55 -2.17 -12.55
CA SER A 683 4.72 -3.33 -12.19
C SER A 683 3.24 -2.98 -12.23
N HIS A 684 2.85 -1.79 -11.79
CA HIS A 684 1.48 -1.29 -11.92
C HIS A 684 1.04 -1.25 -13.39
N LEU A 685 1.86 -0.68 -14.27
CA LEU A 685 1.60 -0.67 -15.70
C LEU A 685 1.51 -2.09 -16.29
N TRP A 686 2.43 -3.00 -15.93
CA TRP A 686 2.38 -4.38 -16.43
C TRP A 686 1.13 -5.13 -16.02
N MET A 687 0.65 -4.89 -14.79
CA MET A 687 -0.57 -5.53 -14.27
C MET A 687 -1.81 -5.16 -15.08
N SER A 688 -1.93 -3.93 -15.57
CA SER A 688 -3.05 -3.53 -16.44
C SER A 688 -3.12 -4.32 -17.76
N TYR A 689 -1.96 -4.76 -18.26
CA TYR A 689 -1.87 -5.61 -19.46
C TYR A 689 -2.02 -7.12 -19.18
N PHE A 690 -1.86 -7.56 -17.94
CA PHE A 690 -2.08 -8.96 -17.54
C PHE A 690 -3.56 -9.32 -17.46
N GLU A 691 -4.44 -8.37 -17.34
CA GLU A 691 -5.88 -8.62 -17.27
C GLU A 691 -6.52 -9.02 -18.60
N ASP A 692 -7.60 -9.79 -18.54
CA ASP A 692 -8.34 -10.28 -19.72
C ASP A 692 -9.30 -9.23 -20.32
N GLY A 693 -9.06 -7.96 -20.09
CA GLY A 693 -9.81 -6.85 -20.69
C GLY A 693 -9.00 -6.13 -21.78
N ASP A 694 -9.66 -5.23 -22.49
CA ASP A 694 -9.10 -4.23 -23.42
C ASP A 694 -7.95 -4.76 -24.31
N THR A 695 -8.17 -5.91 -24.92
CA THR A 695 -7.17 -6.55 -25.77
C THR A 695 -6.97 -5.79 -27.09
N VAL A 696 -8.03 -5.12 -27.56
CA VAL A 696 -8.05 -4.45 -28.86
C VAL A 696 -7.72 -2.96 -28.66
N PRO A 697 -6.68 -2.44 -29.34
CA PRO A 697 -6.33 -1.03 -29.24
C PRO A 697 -7.33 -0.12 -29.96
N PRO A 698 -7.41 1.17 -29.60
CA PRO A 698 -8.09 2.18 -30.43
C PRO A 698 -7.55 2.17 -31.87
N PRO A 699 -8.36 2.47 -32.90
CA PRO A 699 -9.81 2.74 -32.88
C PRO A 699 -10.68 1.48 -32.93
N PHE A 700 -10.11 0.29 -32.95
CA PHE A 700 -10.83 -0.98 -33.12
C PHE A 700 -11.66 -1.38 -31.92
N ASN A 701 -11.45 -0.81 -30.74
CA ASN A 701 -12.19 -1.07 -29.51
C ASN A 701 -13.66 -0.59 -29.53
N MET A 702 -14.06 0.20 -30.53
CA MET A 702 -15.46 0.61 -30.74
C MET A 702 -16.36 -0.56 -31.15
N VAL A 703 -15.79 -1.57 -31.80
CA VAL A 703 -16.56 -2.72 -32.28
C VAL A 703 -16.60 -3.80 -31.18
N PRO A 704 -17.79 -4.21 -30.69
CA PRO A 704 -17.88 -5.25 -29.69
C PRO A 704 -17.37 -6.59 -30.25
N THR A 705 -16.47 -7.23 -29.53
CA THR A 705 -15.93 -8.53 -29.89
C THR A 705 -17.03 -9.60 -29.86
N GLY A 706 -16.92 -10.65 -30.67
CA GLY A 706 -17.87 -11.75 -30.70
C GLY A 706 -18.09 -12.42 -29.34
N LYS A 707 -17.15 -12.33 -28.41
CA LYS A 707 -17.29 -12.77 -27.00
C LYS A 707 -18.25 -11.88 -26.22
N THR A 708 -18.19 -10.56 -26.39
CA THR A 708 -19.08 -9.60 -25.76
C THR A 708 -20.50 -9.81 -26.26
N PHE A 709 -20.68 -10.04 -27.57
CA PHE A 709 -21.95 -10.37 -28.20
C PHE A 709 -22.53 -11.69 -27.66
N ASN A 710 -21.69 -12.75 -27.56
CA ASN A 710 -22.08 -14.02 -26.96
C ASN A 710 -22.38 -13.91 -25.47
N LYS A 711 -21.69 -13.02 -24.71
CA LYS A 711 -21.98 -12.78 -23.30
C LYS A 711 -23.32 -12.07 -23.11
N ILE A 712 -23.65 -11.13 -23.99
CA ILE A 712 -24.96 -10.45 -24.04
C ILE A 712 -26.07 -11.45 -24.35
N ILE A 713 -25.89 -12.30 -25.38
CA ILE A 713 -26.88 -13.31 -25.78
C ILE A 713 -27.02 -14.42 -24.71
N LYS A 714 -25.91 -14.79 -24.03
CA LYS A 714 -25.90 -15.82 -22.98
C LYS A 714 -26.18 -15.26 -21.57
N CYS A 715 -26.64 -14.02 -21.43
CA CYS A 715 -27.02 -13.41 -20.16
C CYS A 715 -28.23 -14.09 -19.50
N GLY A 716 -28.18 -15.41 -19.37
CA GLY A 716 -29.21 -16.24 -18.73
C GLY A 716 -28.80 -17.70 -18.51
N LYS A 717 -27.65 -18.12 -19.02
CA LYS A 717 -27.13 -19.47 -18.86
C LYS A 717 -25.70 -19.48 -18.32
N THR A 718 -25.49 -18.89 -17.16
CA THR A 718 -24.30 -19.21 -16.33
C THR A 718 -24.50 -20.66 -15.86
N GLY A 719 -23.70 -21.57 -16.42
CA GLY A 719 -23.67 -22.94 -15.96
C GLY A 719 -23.43 -22.94 -14.45
N ARG A 720 -24.39 -23.47 -13.71
CA ARG A 720 -24.23 -23.76 -12.28
C ARG A 720 -23.07 -24.77 -12.16
N GLN A 721 -21.85 -24.28 -12.07
CA GLN A 721 -20.81 -25.10 -11.47
C GLN A 721 -21.29 -25.45 -10.07
N THR A 722 -21.32 -26.75 -9.79
CA THR A 722 -21.83 -27.25 -8.53
C THR A 722 -21.05 -26.58 -7.39
N ARG A 723 -21.72 -25.86 -6.51
CA ARG A 723 -21.14 -25.13 -5.35
C ARG A 723 -20.16 -26.00 -4.55
N SER A 724 -20.33 -27.32 -4.58
CA SER A 724 -19.45 -28.28 -3.93
C SER A 724 -18.06 -28.37 -4.57
N LEU A 725 -17.94 -28.28 -5.92
CA LEU A 725 -16.65 -28.31 -6.62
C LEU A 725 -15.84 -27.04 -6.36
N ILE A 726 -16.49 -25.88 -6.38
CA ILE A 726 -15.86 -24.59 -6.06
C ILE A 726 -15.35 -24.60 -4.61
N LYS A 727 -16.15 -25.11 -3.66
CA LYS A 727 -15.74 -25.20 -2.25
C LYS A 727 -14.53 -26.11 -2.07
N LYS A 728 -14.50 -27.25 -2.74
CA LYS A 728 -13.37 -28.20 -2.67
C LYS A 728 -12.10 -27.66 -3.30
N SER A 729 -12.20 -26.95 -4.43
CA SER A 729 -11.05 -26.26 -5.05
C SER A 729 -10.50 -25.17 -4.10
N ARG A 730 -11.38 -24.40 -3.47
CA ARG A 730 -11.01 -23.36 -2.49
C ARG A 730 -10.30 -23.95 -1.26
N GLU A 731 -10.80 -25.03 -0.70
CA GLU A 731 -10.15 -25.71 0.42
C GLU A 731 -8.75 -26.22 0.04
N LYS A 732 -8.59 -26.74 -1.18
CA LYS A 732 -7.30 -27.21 -1.71
C LYS A 732 -6.30 -26.05 -1.89
N ALA A 733 -6.76 -24.93 -2.45
CA ALA A 733 -5.94 -23.74 -2.64
C ALA A 733 -5.49 -23.15 -1.30
N MET A 734 -6.41 -23.06 -0.34
CA MET A 734 -6.14 -22.58 1.02
C MET A 734 -5.13 -23.49 1.75
N ALA A 735 -5.28 -24.81 1.66
CA ALA A 735 -4.33 -25.74 2.29
C ALA A 735 -2.93 -25.62 1.68
N ARG A 736 -2.82 -25.41 0.36
CA ARG A 736 -1.52 -25.17 -0.31
C ARG A 736 -0.89 -23.87 0.18
N HIS A 737 -1.65 -22.78 0.23
CA HIS A 737 -1.19 -21.49 0.71
C HIS A 737 -0.72 -21.56 2.17
N ASP A 738 -1.55 -22.16 3.04
CA ASP A 738 -1.22 -22.30 4.47
C ASP A 738 0.08 -23.11 4.68
N THR A 739 0.32 -24.12 3.84
CA THR A 739 1.55 -24.92 3.88
C THR A 739 2.78 -24.09 3.50
N VAL A 740 2.68 -23.32 2.42
CA VAL A 740 3.79 -22.45 1.96
C VAL A 740 4.05 -21.35 2.99
N MET A 741 3.01 -20.70 3.50
CA MET A 741 3.17 -19.64 4.50
C MET A 741 3.82 -20.13 5.79
N ARG A 742 3.45 -21.31 6.29
CA ARG A 742 4.13 -21.91 7.45
C ARG A 742 5.61 -22.16 7.22
N LEU A 743 5.95 -22.66 6.04
CA LEU A 743 7.34 -22.91 5.67
C LEU A 743 8.14 -21.60 5.60
N LEU A 744 7.57 -20.54 5.03
CA LEU A 744 8.20 -19.22 4.95
C LEU A 744 8.38 -18.61 6.35
N ILE A 745 7.35 -18.65 7.18
CA ILE A 745 7.41 -18.15 8.57
C ILE A 745 8.48 -18.90 9.35
N ARG A 746 8.54 -20.21 9.24
CA ARG A 746 9.55 -21.00 9.92
C ARG A 746 10.96 -20.56 9.51
N ARG A 747 11.23 -20.46 8.20
CA ARG A 747 12.53 -20.01 7.68
C ARG A 747 12.87 -18.60 8.16
N TYR A 748 11.87 -17.70 8.17
CA TYR A 748 12.03 -16.34 8.66
C TYR A 748 12.38 -16.28 10.15
N VAL A 749 11.60 -16.97 11.00
CA VAL A 749 11.82 -17.00 12.45
C VAL A 749 13.21 -17.58 12.76
N THR A 750 13.59 -18.68 12.12
CA THR A 750 14.93 -19.28 12.32
C THR A 750 16.05 -18.32 11.90
N ALA A 751 15.87 -17.59 10.78
CA ALA A 751 16.85 -16.62 10.33
C ALA A 751 16.97 -15.41 11.28
N GLU A 752 15.85 -14.92 11.81
CA GLU A 752 15.86 -13.81 12.77
C GLU A 752 16.46 -14.21 14.13
N GLN A 753 16.21 -15.43 14.58
CA GLN A 753 16.85 -15.96 15.79
C GLN A 753 18.36 -16.07 15.62
N ARG A 754 18.84 -16.58 14.48
CA ARG A 754 20.28 -16.63 14.17
C ARG A 754 20.95 -15.25 14.11
N LYS A 755 20.22 -14.21 13.68
CA LYS A 755 20.76 -12.83 13.70
C LYS A 755 20.89 -12.27 15.12
N ARG A 756 20.04 -12.71 16.05
CA ARG A 756 20.11 -12.28 17.44
C ARG A 756 21.25 -12.92 18.20
N ASP A 757 21.57 -14.16 17.88
CA ASP A 757 22.71 -14.86 18.47
C ASP A 757 23.98 -14.25 17.86
N GLU A 758 24.51 -13.18 18.49
CA GLU A 758 25.67 -12.39 18.05
C GLU A 758 26.98 -13.21 17.95
N PHE A 759 26.97 -14.44 18.40
CA PHE A 759 28.07 -15.36 18.25
C PHE A 759 27.92 -16.11 16.92
N GLY A 760 28.86 -15.90 16.01
CA GLY A 760 29.01 -16.71 14.80
C GLY A 760 28.95 -18.20 15.12
N ILE A 761 28.77 -19.07 14.17
CA ILE A 761 28.56 -20.53 14.27
C ILE A 761 28.52 -21.04 15.73
N THR A 762 27.29 -21.08 16.28
CA THR A 762 27.11 -21.59 17.67
C THR A 762 27.39 -23.08 17.71
N GLU A 763 27.70 -23.62 18.93
CA GLU A 763 27.79 -25.09 19.13
C GLU A 763 26.54 -25.79 18.59
N ASP A 764 25.38 -25.15 18.63
CA ASP A 764 24.11 -25.67 18.10
C ASP A 764 24.08 -25.74 16.57
N ASP A 765 24.68 -24.79 15.87
CA ASP A 765 24.81 -24.85 14.41
C ASP A 765 25.74 -25.98 13.98
N VAL A 766 26.86 -26.17 14.71
CA VAL A 766 27.76 -27.29 14.46
C VAL A 766 27.07 -28.63 14.77
N MET A 767 26.24 -28.68 15.79
CA MET A 767 25.46 -29.86 16.14
C MET A 767 24.35 -30.14 15.11
N GLU A 768 23.68 -29.10 14.57
CA GLU A 768 22.68 -29.23 13.49
C GLU A 768 23.35 -29.77 12.22
N ILE A 769 24.50 -29.21 11.82
CA ILE A 769 25.30 -29.71 10.68
C ILE A 769 25.74 -31.18 10.92
N ARG A 770 26.18 -31.50 12.13
CA ARG A 770 26.55 -32.87 12.49
C ARG A 770 25.38 -33.83 12.46
N GLN A 771 24.21 -33.37 12.86
CA GLN A 771 22.95 -34.13 12.79
C GLN A 771 22.50 -34.34 11.37
N ASP A 772 22.58 -33.32 10.54
CA ASP A 772 22.25 -33.40 9.12
C ASP A 772 23.21 -34.34 8.37
N ILE A 773 24.50 -34.26 8.66
CA ILE A 773 25.51 -35.19 8.11
C ILE A 773 25.22 -36.61 8.61
N SER A 774 24.84 -36.77 9.84
CA SER A 774 24.49 -38.08 10.44
C SER A 774 23.22 -38.64 9.76
N THR A 775 22.20 -37.82 9.56
CA THR A 775 20.96 -38.18 8.84
C THR A 775 21.25 -38.58 7.41
N LEU A 776 22.04 -37.76 6.69
CA LEU A 776 22.48 -38.06 5.32
C LEU A 776 23.26 -39.39 5.28
N ARG A 777 24.13 -39.64 6.25
CA ARG A 777 24.88 -40.89 6.37
C ARG A 777 23.96 -42.11 6.57
N TYR A 778 22.92 -41.98 7.42
CA TYR A 778 21.92 -43.01 7.61
C TYR A 778 21.11 -43.29 6.35
N GLU A 779 20.64 -42.24 5.67
CA GLU A 779 19.92 -42.35 4.42
C GLU A 779 20.78 -43.01 3.31
N LEU A 780 22.03 -42.61 3.24
CA LEU A 780 22.98 -43.17 2.25
C LEU A 780 23.27 -44.63 2.51
N ILE A 781 23.43 -45.04 3.76
CA ILE A 781 23.63 -46.46 4.15
C ILE A 781 22.35 -47.26 3.87
N ASP A 782 21.18 -46.67 4.08
CA ASP A 782 19.89 -47.34 3.81
C ASP A 782 19.67 -47.52 2.28
N ILE A 783 20.06 -46.55 1.49
CA ILE A 783 20.06 -46.61 0.00
C ILE A 783 21.06 -47.69 -0.50
N LEU A 784 22.27 -47.74 0.07
CA LEU A 784 23.26 -48.73 -0.29
C LEU A 784 22.84 -50.18 0.12
N ARG A 785 22.20 -50.32 1.30
CA ARG A 785 21.62 -51.58 1.75
C ARG A 785 20.49 -52.06 0.86
N GLN A 786 19.62 -51.15 0.42
CA GLN A 786 18.51 -51.44 -0.51
C GLN A 786 19.04 -51.87 -1.91
N ASN A 787 20.25 -51.41 -2.28
CA ASN A 787 20.92 -51.81 -3.53
C ASN A 787 21.77 -53.07 -3.39
N GLY A 788 21.67 -53.79 -2.26
CA GLY A 788 22.33 -55.09 -2.02
C GLY A 788 23.81 -55.02 -1.66
N MET A 789 24.34 -53.84 -1.34
CA MET A 789 25.74 -53.66 -0.88
C MET A 789 25.88 -54.00 0.59
N ARG A 790 27.02 -54.59 0.97
CA ARG A 790 27.33 -54.88 2.39
C ARG A 790 27.72 -53.59 3.07
N THR A 791 26.91 -53.17 4.05
CA THR A 791 27.11 -51.96 4.83
C THR A 791 27.38 -52.29 6.30
N PRO A 792 28.24 -51.55 7.03
CA PRO A 792 28.50 -51.77 8.45
C PRO A 792 27.23 -51.58 9.27
N THR A 793 27.07 -52.37 10.33
CA THR A 793 25.99 -52.20 11.33
C THR A 793 26.32 -51.01 12.22
N LEU A 794 25.48 -49.98 12.22
CA LEU A 794 25.61 -48.78 13.03
C LEU A 794 24.85 -48.97 14.38
N ASP A 795 25.56 -48.77 15.47
CA ASP A 795 24.97 -48.72 16.80
C ASP A 795 24.18 -47.41 16.99
N LYS A 796 22.96 -47.53 17.51
CA LYS A 796 22.02 -46.45 17.73
C LYS A 796 22.41 -45.46 18.84
N GLN A 797 23.58 -45.59 19.43
CA GLN A 797 23.98 -44.79 20.61
C GLN A 797 24.55 -43.40 20.31
N ASP A 798 24.90 -43.08 19.05
CA ASP A 798 25.49 -41.77 18.70
C ASP A 798 24.51 -40.62 18.53
N ALA A 799 23.21 -40.88 18.72
CA ALA A 799 22.17 -39.87 18.47
C ALA A 799 21.82 -38.99 19.70
N ALA A 800 22.55 -39.05 20.79
CA ALA A 800 22.05 -38.56 22.09
C ALA A 800 22.90 -37.46 22.75
N LEU A 801 23.61 -36.63 22.04
CA LEU A 801 24.37 -35.52 22.61
C LEU A 801 24.05 -34.17 21.98
N SER A 802 22.86 -33.66 22.26
CA SER A 802 22.53 -32.25 21.99
C SER A 802 22.36 -31.51 23.33
N GLY A 803 22.94 -30.33 23.45
CA GLY A 803 22.91 -29.51 24.64
C GLY A 803 21.48 -29.22 25.14
N LYS A 804 21.31 -29.12 26.49
CA LYS A 804 19.96 -28.98 27.09
C LYS A 804 19.19 -27.73 26.62
N LYS A 805 19.88 -26.59 26.37
CA LYS A 805 19.20 -25.33 26.00
C LYS A 805 18.65 -25.34 24.56
N GLY A 806 19.44 -25.78 23.58
CA GLY A 806 19.00 -25.83 22.19
C GLY A 806 17.82 -26.79 21.94
N ARG A 807 17.81 -27.93 22.66
CA ARG A 807 16.70 -28.91 22.59
C ARG A 807 15.38 -28.35 23.12
N VAL A 808 15.41 -27.54 24.17
CA VAL A 808 14.21 -26.94 24.76
C VAL A 808 13.62 -25.93 23.78
N MET A 809 14.42 -25.04 23.19
CA MET A 809 14.02 -24.06 22.24
C MET A 809 13.50 -24.70 20.92
N GLU A 810 14.20 -25.68 20.38
CA GLU A 810 13.79 -26.41 19.20
C GLU A 810 12.47 -27.18 19.43
N ARG A 811 12.31 -27.84 20.58
CA ARG A 811 11.05 -28.50 20.94
C ARG A 811 9.90 -27.52 21.11
N ARG A 812 10.12 -26.32 21.64
CA ARG A 812 9.08 -25.31 21.83
C ARG A 812 8.61 -24.70 20.51
N LEU A 813 9.54 -24.37 19.60
CA LEU A 813 9.22 -23.80 18.30
C LEU A 813 8.75 -24.85 17.28
N GLN A 814 9.25 -26.08 17.36
CA GLN A 814 8.97 -27.15 16.43
C GLN A 814 7.91 -28.14 16.88
N LYS A 815 7.33 -28.01 18.08
CA LYS A 815 6.36 -28.96 18.64
C LYS A 815 5.23 -29.33 17.68
N ASP A 816 4.95 -28.51 16.69
CA ASP A 816 3.95 -28.70 15.65
C ASP A 816 4.51 -28.83 14.21
N PHE A 817 5.85 -28.83 14.06
CA PHE A 817 6.51 -29.02 12.77
C PHE A 817 7.19 -30.39 12.70
N GLN A 818 6.52 -31.39 12.17
CA GLN A 818 7.16 -32.64 11.75
C GLN A 818 7.74 -32.44 10.36
N ILE A 819 9.08 -32.33 10.26
CA ILE A 819 9.84 -31.99 9.04
C ILE A 819 9.50 -32.90 7.84
N GLY A 820 9.30 -34.20 8.08
CA GLY A 820 9.00 -35.14 7.00
C GLY A 820 7.60 -35.06 6.38
N ILE A 821 6.64 -34.46 7.08
CA ILE A 821 5.24 -34.32 6.60
C ILE A 821 5.11 -33.16 5.62
N VAL A 822 5.83 -32.08 5.81
CA VAL A 822 5.78 -30.90 4.95
C VAL A 822 6.45 -31.16 3.59
N GLU A 823 7.59 -31.85 3.59
CA GLU A 823 8.22 -32.29 2.33
C GLU A 823 7.37 -33.35 1.62
N GLY A 824 6.75 -34.26 2.34
CA GLY A 824 5.81 -35.25 1.80
C GLY A 824 4.58 -34.61 1.16
N ILE A 825 4.03 -33.52 1.75
CA ILE A 825 2.87 -32.79 1.20
C ILE A 825 3.25 -31.97 -0.03
N VAL A 826 4.37 -31.25 0.03
CA VAL A 826 4.86 -30.48 -1.11
C VAL A 826 5.20 -31.41 -2.28
N ASN A 827 5.86 -32.52 -2.02
CA ASN A 827 6.15 -33.53 -3.05
C ASN A 827 4.88 -34.22 -3.56
N ALA A 828 3.91 -34.54 -2.72
CA ALA A 828 2.62 -35.13 -3.15
C ALA A 828 1.78 -34.16 -3.97
N VAL A 829 1.81 -32.88 -3.68
CA VAL A 829 1.15 -31.83 -4.46
C VAL A 829 1.85 -31.60 -5.80
N ILE A 830 3.19 -31.69 -5.85
CA ILE A 830 4.01 -31.56 -7.07
C ILE A 830 3.87 -32.81 -7.97
N GLN A 831 3.77 -34.00 -7.37
CA GLN A 831 3.71 -35.26 -8.12
C GLN A 831 2.35 -35.57 -8.78
N SER A 832 1.28 -34.84 -8.42
CA SER A 832 -0.05 -35.14 -8.99
C SER A 832 -0.24 -34.67 -10.43
N GLU A 833 0.70 -33.93 -11.04
CA GLU A 833 0.36 -33.18 -12.26
C GLU A 833 1.36 -33.10 -13.43
N LYS A 834 2.39 -33.86 -13.59
CA LYS A 834 3.06 -34.04 -14.92
C LYS A 834 4.35 -34.87 -14.84
N GLU A 835 4.66 -35.54 -15.92
CA GLU A 835 5.94 -36.25 -16.06
C GLU A 835 7.13 -35.29 -15.93
N PRO A 836 8.07 -35.57 -15.03
CA PRO A 836 9.20 -34.70 -14.80
C PRO A 836 10.20 -34.77 -15.97
N LYS A 837 10.58 -33.60 -16.47
CA LYS A 837 11.56 -33.43 -17.54
C LYS A 837 13.03 -33.38 -17.07
N ASP A 838 13.26 -33.36 -15.74
CA ASP A 838 14.60 -33.24 -15.16
C ASP A 838 15.10 -34.51 -14.48
N VAL A 839 16.40 -34.74 -14.55
CA VAL A 839 17.09 -35.94 -14.01
C VAL A 839 16.88 -36.04 -12.49
N PHE A 840 16.85 -34.94 -11.75
CA PHE A 840 16.58 -34.90 -10.30
C PHE A 840 15.18 -35.34 -9.95
N SER A 841 14.19 -34.97 -10.73
CA SER A 841 12.81 -35.42 -10.58
C SER A 841 12.64 -36.90 -10.89
N GLN A 842 13.44 -37.46 -11.84
CA GLN A 842 13.44 -38.90 -12.14
C GLN A 842 14.05 -39.72 -11.00
N ILE A 843 15.09 -39.22 -10.35
CA ILE A 843 15.71 -39.82 -9.17
C ILE A 843 14.75 -39.84 -7.99
N ALA A 844 14.07 -38.71 -7.72
CA ALA A 844 13.06 -38.62 -6.66
C ALA A 844 11.89 -39.57 -6.91
N LYS A 845 11.47 -39.73 -8.15
CA LYS A 845 10.39 -40.66 -8.58
C LYS A 845 10.82 -42.14 -8.47
N ALA A 846 12.12 -42.46 -8.69
CA ALA A 846 12.68 -43.78 -8.55
C ALA A 846 12.79 -44.20 -7.05
N ILE A 847 13.13 -43.26 -6.18
CA ILE A 847 13.20 -43.47 -4.71
C ILE A 847 11.78 -43.70 -4.14
N GLY A 848 10.77 -42.95 -4.59
CA GLY A 848 9.39 -43.11 -4.13
C GLY A 848 8.70 -44.39 -4.60
N ARG A 849 9.12 -45.00 -5.73
CA ARG A 849 8.50 -46.24 -6.25
C ARG A 849 8.89 -47.52 -5.52
N LYS A 850 10.03 -47.58 -4.86
CA LYS A 850 10.50 -48.79 -4.13
C LYS A 850 9.89 -48.99 -2.73
N SER A 851 9.13 -48.03 -2.23
CA SER A 851 8.49 -48.10 -0.90
C SER A 851 7.08 -48.70 -0.90
N SER A 852 6.59 -49.24 -1.99
CA SER A 852 5.18 -49.67 -2.13
C SER A 852 4.97 -51.16 -1.97
N GLY A 853 5.46 -51.74 -0.87
CA GLY A 853 5.17 -53.15 -0.50
C GLY A 853 4.24 -53.33 0.71
N SER A 854 3.69 -52.27 1.28
CA SER A 854 2.84 -52.34 2.48
C SER A 854 1.65 -51.37 2.29
N LYS A 855 0.45 -51.90 2.51
CA LYS A 855 -0.88 -51.28 2.45
C LYS A 855 -0.87 -49.76 2.35
N LYS A 856 -1.42 -49.20 1.25
CA LYS A 856 -1.63 -47.76 1.04
C LYS A 856 -2.21 -47.14 2.31
N LYS A 857 -1.36 -46.62 3.18
CA LYS A 857 -1.78 -45.71 4.22
C LYS A 857 -2.25 -44.44 3.50
N ASP A 858 -3.49 -44.09 3.70
CA ASP A 858 -4.05 -42.86 3.15
C ASP A 858 -3.37 -41.68 3.85
N TRP A 859 -2.27 -41.20 3.25
CA TRP A 859 -1.47 -40.09 3.73
C TRP A 859 -2.30 -38.82 3.82
N ASN A 860 -3.32 -38.66 2.95
CA ASN A 860 -4.25 -37.55 3.02
C ASN A 860 -5.13 -37.60 4.28
N ALA A 861 -5.52 -38.79 4.74
CA ALA A 861 -6.24 -38.92 6.00
C ALA A 861 -5.36 -38.69 7.22
N MET A 862 -4.09 -39.11 7.17
CA MET A 862 -3.12 -38.88 8.25
C MET A 862 -2.66 -37.44 8.35
N VAL A 863 -2.47 -36.76 7.22
CA VAL A 863 -2.20 -35.33 7.13
C VAL A 863 -3.38 -34.52 7.63
N ARG A 864 -4.62 -34.87 7.23
CA ARG A 864 -5.84 -34.23 7.77
C ARG A 864 -5.95 -34.39 9.29
N LYS A 865 -5.65 -35.58 9.80
CA LYS A 865 -5.73 -35.86 11.25
C LYS A 865 -4.69 -35.08 12.06
N ASN A 866 -3.49 -34.88 11.52
CA ASN A 866 -2.40 -34.18 12.21
C ASN A 866 -2.37 -32.68 11.98
N THR A 867 -2.86 -32.19 10.81
CA THR A 867 -2.88 -30.76 10.50
C THR A 867 -4.18 -30.06 10.85
N LEU A 868 -5.33 -30.78 10.85
CA LEU A 868 -6.62 -30.19 11.21
C LEU A 868 -6.96 -30.33 12.71
N ALA A 869 -6.30 -31.23 13.43
CA ALA A 869 -6.52 -31.43 14.86
C ALA A 869 -5.69 -30.50 15.75
N LYS A 870 -4.64 -29.87 15.20
CA LYS A 870 -3.78 -28.92 15.92
C LYS A 870 -3.87 -27.55 15.27
N ASP A 871 -3.93 -26.51 16.07
CA ASP A 871 -3.88 -25.13 15.61
C ASP A 871 -2.61 -24.91 14.78
N PRO A 872 -2.72 -24.40 13.56
CA PRO A 872 -1.55 -24.11 12.75
C PRO A 872 -0.72 -23.00 13.41
N ILE A 873 0.61 -23.12 13.39
CA ILE A 873 1.51 -22.06 13.81
C ILE A 873 1.16 -20.80 13.02
N GLY A 874 1.01 -19.67 13.70
CA GLY A 874 0.56 -18.40 13.11
C GLY A 874 -0.96 -18.21 13.06
N SER A 875 -1.76 -19.11 13.66
CA SER A 875 -3.20 -18.95 13.77
C SER A 875 -3.64 -19.07 15.22
N THR A 876 -4.02 -17.96 15.81
CA THR A 876 -4.68 -17.93 17.15
C THR A 876 -6.20 -18.05 17.05
N THR A 877 -6.74 -18.37 15.86
CA THR A 877 -8.18 -18.27 15.57
C THR A 877 -9.02 -19.17 16.47
N GLU A 878 -8.55 -20.38 16.81
CA GLU A 878 -9.30 -21.28 17.70
C GLU A 878 -9.10 -20.95 19.19
N ALA A 879 -7.90 -20.60 19.59
CA ALA A 879 -7.61 -20.14 20.95
C ALA A 879 -8.33 -18.82 21.24
N THR A 880 -8.24 -17.85 20.32
CA THR A 880 -8.99 -16.58 20.38
C THR A 880 -10.50 -16.80 20.38
N MET A 881 -11.03 -17.72 19.58
CA MET A 881 -12.47 -18.06 19.62
C MET A 881 -12.91 -18.72 20.93
N LYS A 882 -12.11 -19.65 21.47
CA LYS A 882 -12.40 -20.26 22.78
C LYS A 882 -12.38 -19.21 23.88
N GLN A 883 -11.43 -18.29 23.84
CA GLN A 883 -11.32 -17.23 24.83
C GLN A 883 -12.40 -16.16 24.66
N THR A 884 -12.74 -15.78 23.42
CA THR A 884 -13.87 -14.91 23.15
C THR A 884 -15.17 -15.49 23.72
N ARG A 885 -15.42 -16.78 23.54
CA ARG A 885 -16.56 -17.45 24.15
C ARG A 885 -16.53 -17.42 25.68
N ARG A 886 -15.32 -17.61 26.29
CA ARG A 886 -15.15 -17.52 27.75
C ARG A 886 -15.34 -16.09 28.25
N SER A 887 -14.75 -15.11 27.61
CA SER A 887 -14.88 -13.69 27.95
C SER A 887 -16.32 -13.20 27.82
N ILE A 888 -17.00 -13.51 26.72
CA ILE A 888 -18.44 -13.19 26.54
C ILE A 888 -19.28 -13.89 27.61
N ARG A 889 -19.01 -15.16 27.90
CA ARG A 889 -19.75 -15.89 28.94
C ARG A 889 -19.54 -15.30 30.33
N ARG A 890 -18.32 -14.90 30.70
CA ARG A 890 -18.01 -14.21 31.96
C ARG A 890 -18.69 -12.85 32.05
N HIS A 891 -18.67 -12.08 30.96
CA HIS A 891 -19.32 -10.78 30.90
C HIS A 891 -20.84 -10.89 31.03
N LEU A 892 -21.46 -11.85 30.34
CA LEU A 892 -22.88 -12.15 30.48
C LEU A 892 -23.26 -12.66 31.88
N GLN A 893 -22.37 -13.41 32.54
CA GLN A 893 -22.56 -13.87 33.93
C GLN A 893 -22.41 -12.74 34.95
N ALA A 894 -21.57 -11.72 34.66
CA ALA A 894 -21.37 -10.57 35.53
C ALA A 894 -22.52 -9.56 35.44
N GLN A 895 -23.21 -9.49 34.30
CA GLN A 895 -24.27 -8.50 34.11
C GLN A 895 -25.63 -8.87 34.65
N ASN A 896 -26.06 -10.12 34.66
CA ASN A 896 -27.32 -10.56 35.36
C ASN A 896 -27.53 -12.07 35.25
N SER A 897 -28.15 -12.67 36.30
CA SER A 897 -28.55 -14.05 36.35
C SER A 897 -29.56 -14.49 35.25
N ASP A 898 -30.30 -13.55 34.67
CA ASP A 898 -31.33 -13.82 33.66
C ASP A 898 -30.76 -14.02 32.26
N LEU A 899 -29.53 -13.55 31.99
CA LEU A 899 -28.83 -13.74 30.73
C LEU A 899 -28.07 -15.08 30.67
N ALA A 900 -27.86 -15.74 31.82
CA ALA A 900 -27.17 -17.03 31.90
C ALA A 900 -27.99 -18.20 31.27
N SER A 901 -29.28 -17.99 31.02
CA SER A 901 -30.20 -18.96 30.44
C SER A 901 -30.27 -18.90 28.89
N LEU A 902 -29.56 -17.96 28.25
CA LEU A 902 -29.57 -17.86 26.80
C LEU A 902 -28.73 -18.93 26.14
N ASP A 903 -29.39 -19.70 25.27
CA ASP A 903 -28.77 -20.73 24.45
C ASP A 903 -27.59 -20.12 23.64
N PRO A 904 -26.40 -20.74 23.63
CA PRO A 904 -25.26 -20.29 22.84
C PRO A 904 -25.54 -20.05 21.36
N ASN A 905 -26.57 -20.71 20.81
CA ASN A 905 -27.00 -20.53 19.42
C ASN A 905 -27.81 -19.23 19.20
N ARG A 906 -28.40 -18.65 20.23
CA ARG A 906 -29.06 -17.35 20.19
C ARG A 906 -28.13 -16.15 20.35
N LEU A 907 -26.89 -16.37 20.79
CA LEU A 907 -25.86 -15.34 20.84
C LEU A 907 -25.48 -14.77 19.44
N VAL A 908 -25.91 -15.42 18.38
CA VAL A 908 -25.70 -14.95 16.99
C VAL A 908 -26.51 -13.68 16.69
N ASP A 909 -27.68 -13.54 17.33
CA ASP A 909 -28.57 -12.40 17.14
C ASP A 909 -28.38 -11.32 18.23
N TYR A 910 -27.58 -11.60 19.24
CA TYR A 910 -27.27 -10.69 20.32
C TYR A 910 -26.07 -9.81 19.96
N ASN A 911 -26.30 -8.50 19.88
CA ASN A 911 -25.24 -7.53 19.68
C ASN A 911 -24.87 -6.92 21.04
N PRO A 912 -23.94 -7.54 21.80
CA PRO A 912 -23.53 -7.01 23.09
C PRO A 912 -22.88 -5.66 22.87
N ASN A 913 -22.99 -4.76 23.83
CA ASN A 913 -22.28 -3.50 23.77
C ASN A 913 -20.78 -3.80 23.78
N LEU A 914 -20.20 -3.81 22.57
CA LEU A 914 -18.83 -4.22 22.33
C LEU A 914 -17.81 -3.23 22.95
N SER A 915 -18.26 -2.10 23.49
CA SER A 915 -17.40 -1.14 24.18
C SER A 915 -16.79 -1.70 25.47
N GLU A 916 -17.50 -2.61 26.14
CA GLU A 916 -17.08 -3.20 27.42
C GLU A 916 -16.25 -4.48 27.28
N VAL A 917 -16.06 -4.96 26.06
CA VAL A 917 -15.32 -6.20 25.78
C VAL A 917 -13.94 -5.86 25.24
N SER A 918 -12.91 -6.62 25.65
CA SER A 918 -11.55 -6.40 25.16
C SER A 918 -11.51 -6.36 23.64
N PRO A 919 -10.72 -5.49 23.06
CA PRO A 919 -10.72 -5.26 21.60
C PRO A 919 -10.34 -6.49 20.76
N THR A 920 -9.50 -7.38 21.26
CA THR A 920 -9.23 -8.68 20.59
C THR A 920 -10.43 -9.59 20.59
N THR A 921 -11.22 -9.52 21.64
CA THR A 921 -12.51 -10.20 21.71
C THR A 921 -13.45 -9.65 20.64
N ARG A 922 -13.42 -8.36 20.33
CA ARG A 922 -14.21 -7.74 19.24
C ARG A 922 -13.76 -8.25 17.86
N ILE A 923 -12.46 -8.30 17.58
CA ILE A 923 -11.95 -8.82 16.30
C ILE A 923 -12.31 -10.29 16.16
N ALA A 924 -12.12 -11.07 17.20
CA ALA A 924 -12.48 -12.48 17.19
C ALA A 924 -13.99 -12.68 17.05
N TYR A 925 -14.80 -11.83 17.71
CA TYR A 925 -16.25 -11.83 17.56
C TYR A 925 -16.67 -11.38 16.14
N ALA A 926 -16.09 -10.33 15.61
CA ALA A 926 -16.33 -9.88 14.25
C ALA A 926 -15.93 -10.96 13.22
N LYS A 927 -14.77 -11.61 13.39
CA LYS A 927 -14.35 -12.76 12.57
C LYS A 927 -15.29 -13.96 12.71
N PHE A 928 -15.82 -14.21 13.90
CA PHE A 928 -16.79 -15.26 14.15
C PHE A 928 -18.13 -14.96 13.46
N MET A 929 -18.60 -13.70 13.53
CA MET A 929 -19.82 -13.25 12.88
C MET A 929 -19.69 -13.23 11.36
N ILE A 930 -18.57 -12.79 10.80
CA ILE A 930 -18.28 -12.86 9.37
C ILE A 930 -18.24 -14.30 8.86
N GLY A 931 -17.67 -15.22 9.65
CA GLY A 931 -17.64 -16.65 9.32
C GLY A 931 -19.02 -17.35 9.38
N ARG A 932 -19.99 -16.77 10.06
CA ARG A 932 -21.37 -17.23 10.21
C ARG A 932 -22.43 -16.36 9.53
N ALA A 933 -22.04 -15.22 8.95
CA ALA A 933 -22.98 -14.46 8.15
C ALA A 933 -23.58 -15.41 7.10
N ARG A 934 -24.88 -15.66 7.21
CA ARG A 934 -25.63 -16.28 6.13
C ARG A 934 -25.34 -15.45 4.89
N PRO A 935 -25.15 -16.08 3.72
CA PRO A 935 -25.16 -15.30 2.49
C PRO A 935 -26.43 -14.46 2.56
N ILE A 936 -26.27 -13.16 2.47
CA ILE A 936 -27.37 -12.20 2.32
C ILE A 936 -28.26 -12.84 1.25
N PRO A 937 -29.54 -13.11 1.48
CA PRO A 937 -30.41 -13.60 0.44
C PRO A 937 -30.25 -12.56 -0.67
N GLU A 938 -29.80 -13.02 -1.85
CA GLU A 938 -29.81 -12.19 -3.06
C GLU A 938 -31.23 -11.59 -3.10
N GLN A 939 -31.34 -10.34 -2.81
CA GLN A 939 -32.52 -9.58 -3.10
C GLN A 939 -32.69 -9.77 -4.60
N LYS A 940 -33.72 -10.49 -4.97
CA LYS A 940 -34.19 -10.57 -6.34
C LYS A 940 -34.72 -9.18 -6.71
N ASP A 941 -33.84 -8.25 -6.86
CA ASP A 941 -34.11 -7.09 -7.66
C ASP A 941 -34.11 -7.58 -9.10
N GLY A 942 -35.29 -7.52 -9.67
CA GLY A 942 -35.49 -7.70 -11.08
C GLY A 942 -34.63 -6.67 -11.81
N GLY A 943 -33.36 -7.02 -12.05
CA GLY A 943 -32.42 -6.21 -12.78
C GLY A 943 -32.89 -6.02 -14.20
N LYS A 944 -33.52 -4.90 -14.45
CA LYS A 944 -33.57 -4.34 -15.79
C LYS A 944 -32.13 -4.19 -16.22
N CYS A 945 -31.72 -4.97 -17.21
CA CYS A 945 -30.52 -4.72 -17.98
C CYS A 945 -30.64 -3.33 -18.60
N ILE A 946 -30.01 -2.33 -18.00
CA ILE A 946 -29.83 -1.03 -18.63
C ILE A 946 -28.62 -1.20 -19.54
N PHE A 947 -28.89 -1.16 -20.84
CA PHE A 947 -27.89 -1.05 -21.88
C PHE A 947 -27.09 0.24 -21.72
N PHE A 948 -25.79 0.11 -21.58
CA PHE A 948 -24.81 1.04 -22.19
C PHE A 948 -23.51 0.29 -22.39
#